data_6bf9ca3c7cbb8fcf2026bf46a238638c
#
_entry.id   6bf9ca3c7cbb8fcf2026bf46a238638c
#
_cell.length_a   1.000
_cell.length_b   1.000
_cell.length_c   1.000
_cell.angle_alpha   90.00
_cell.angle_beta   90.00
_cell.angle_gamma   90.00
#
_symmetry.space_group_name_H-M   'P 1'
#
loop_
_entity.id
_entity.type
_entity.pdbx_description
1 polymer ?
#
loop_
_entity_poly.entity_id
_entity_poly.type
_entity_poly.pdbx_seq_one_letter_code
_entity_poly.pdbx_strand_id
1 'polypeptide(L)'
;MQPGALRALEFERVIEALESFALTPMGRAGLGQLAPSTDPQRVAELLAATTETARYLAFNALFPLRASSDLPQILDALAVERRALEPLRLLALADFLDSVDDARAAIHRAAGSFPALEAATGGVVSFKRETALVREKIEPSGDIVDNASPELKLIRERLRKQRTRLRGTLESYLRGKETAKYLQEQVVTERSGRYVLVIRAEHRSAIPGVVHGASTSGASLFLEPLSTVEINNDIVALEEQELGEIRRILLALADSFRSRALDLQRTVDAATELDVLQGRARFSTLVGGVEPALSTDGAFELQAARHPLLIRQVVALLTEEKSRRSDESGLETTEREPVPVTIKIVPPATCLLVTGPNTGGKTVALKTAGLLAMMAQAGLHIPAADGSRVPIFQSLFVDIGDEQSIDASLSTFSGHITNIAAMDRSLAVPSLVLLDEVGSGTDPIEGGALGVAIIDHFRQRGATVIATSHYDALKTYASTTAGVTAAAFGFDADTFAPTYQLVYGSAGRSLALEMAGRLGLNPAVIAAARQNLSAREAQLSEHLAKIDHDMRALEHEQRLTARERQTLEATEARLRLREDALLQREETFRLRLNEELEAQVRQARREIDDVIGQLKTKTAALAREPGLVVSTGETGALRGDARAAVDIVVKRLLEPAVPPPEPPATSAPTVGDRVVVGGLGLEGVVTSIHDGTADLDVRGKRMRASVRDLRVVGTAAAARVSVNVQLQPREAGPSDLNVIGCTVDEAIARAERFLDESLLSDQRIVRLIHGYGTGQLKRALAGFLQQHPLVARFAMAPPEQGGGGVTVVELKE
;
A
#
# COMPACT_ATOMS: atom_id res chain seq x y z
N MET A 1 -28.44 10.58 -3.30
CA MET A 1 -28.18 9.38 -4.14
C MET A 1 -29.09 8.24 -3.69
N GLN A 2 -29.56 7.40 -4.61
CA GLN A 2 -30.44 6.29 -4.25
C GLN A 2 -29.66 5.14 -3.62
N PRO A 3 -30.15 4.54 -2.51
CA PRO A 3 -29.47 3.39 -1.88
C PRO A 3 -29.26 2.21 -2.82
N GLY A 4 -30.18 1.99 -3.77
CA GLY A 4 -30.06 0.94 -4.79
C GLY A 4 -28.84 1.11 -5.71
N ALA A 5 -28.44 2.34 -6.02
CA ALA A 5 -27.27 2.60 -6.87
C ALA A 5 -25.96 2.28 -6.15
N LEU A 6 -25.85 2.53 -4.83
CA LEU A 6 -24.68 2.18 -4.03
C LEU A 6 -24.44 0.67 -4.05
N ARG A 7 -25.50 -0.12 -3.88
CA ARG A 7 -25.44 -1.58 -3.92
C ARG A 7 -25.15 -2.12 -5.31
N ALA A 8 -25.81 -1.61 -6.36
CA ALA A 8 -25.61 -2.07 -7.74
C ALA A 8 -24.18 -1.83 -8.25
N LEU A 9 -23.55 -0.74 -7.78
CA LEU A 9 -22.16 -0.40 -8.10
C LEU A 9 -21.14 -0.94 -7.08
N GLU A 10 -21.61 -1.72 -6.09
CA GLU A 10 -20.77 -2.35 -5.08
C GLU A 10 -19.91 -1.35 -4.26
N PHE A 11 -20.41 -0.12 -4.05
CA PHE A 11 -19.70 0.90 -3.29
C PHE A 11 -19.43 0.46 -1.85
N GLU A 12 -20.34 -0.32 -1.25
CA GLU A 12 -20.21 -0.88 0.09
C GLU A 12 -18.95 -1.76 0.21
N ARG A 13 -18.57 -2.47 -0.86
CA ARG A 13 -17.33 -3.28 -0.88
C ARG A 13 -16.05 -2.42 -0.92
N VAL A 14 -16.13 -1.24 -1.53
CA VAL A 14 -15.02 -0.27 -1.47
C VAL A 14 -14.87 0.25 -0.04
N ILE A 15 -15.99 0.52 0.64
CA ILE A 15 -15.99 0.92 2.06
C ILE A 15 -15.42 -0.19 2.94
N GLU A 16 -15.80 -1.44 2.71
CA GLU A 16 -15.26 -2.61 3.45
C GLU A 16 -13.73 -2.69 3.30
N ALA A 17 -13.21 -2.49 2.09
CA ALA A 17 -11.76 -2.43 1.87
C ALA A 17 -11.10 -1.24 2.58
N LEU A 18 -11.75 -0.07 2.62
CA LEU A 18 -11.28 1.11 3.33
C LEU A 18 -11.20 0.89 4.85
N GLU A 19 -12.20 0.24 5.44
CA GLU A 19 -12.26 -0.06 6.87
C GLU A 19 -11.04 -0.85 7.36
N SER A 20 -10.43 -1.66 6.49
CA SER A 20 -9.22 -2.44 6.83
C SER A 20 -7.99 -1.57 7.13
N PHE A 21 -8.00 -0.31 6.70
CA PHE A 21 -6.91 0.65 6.94
C PHE A 21 -7.04 1.42 8.25
N ALA A 22 -8.20 1.33 8.93
CA ALA A 22 -8.41 2.02 10.18
C ALA A 22 -7.49 1.48 11.29
N LEU A 23 -6.93 2.38 12.06
CA LEU A 23 -6.10 2.08 13.24
C LEU A 23 -6.92 2.06 14.53
N THR A 24 -8.09 2.71 14.52
CA THR A 24 -8.97 2.83 15.68
C THR A 24 -10.38 2.32 15.36
N PRO A 25 -11.13 1.83 16.37
CA PRO A 25 -12.52 1.43 16.17
C PRO A 25 -13.40 2.58 15.67
N MET A 26 -13.14 3.81 16.13
CA MET A 26 -13.88 5.00 15.70
C MET A 26 -13.55 5.39 14.27
N GLY A 27 -12.27 5.32 13.88
CA GLY A 27 -11.87 5.52 12.49
C GLY A 27 -12.50 4.51 11.55
N ARG A 28 -12.58 3.24 11.96
CA ARG A 28 -13.30 2.19 11.20
C ARG A 28 -14.77 2.56 11.03
N ALA A 29 -15.45 2.95 12.11
CA ALA A 29 -16.83 3.40 12.05
C ALA A 29 -17.01 4.66 11.17
N GLY A 30 -16.07 5.60 11.23
CA GLY A 30 -16.04 6.80 10.39
C GLY A 30 -15.87 6.48 8.90
N LEU A 31 -14.99 5.54 8.56
CA LEU A 31 -14.82 5.04 7.18
C LEU A 31 -16.09 4.32 6.70
N GLY A 32 -16.73 3.52 7.55
CA GLY A 32 -18.00 2.84 7.24
C GLY A 32 -19.17 3.77 6.96
N GLN A 33 -19.13 5.01 7.45
CA GLN A 33 -20.15 6.03 7.23
C GLN A 33 -19.89 6.93 6.00
N LEU A 34 -18.80 6.70 5.25
CA LEU A 34 -18.51 7.48 4.06
C LEU A 34 -19.61 7.32 3.02
N ALA A 35 -20.12 8.45 2.56
CA ALA A 35 -21.14 8.52 1.52
C ALA A 35 -20.81 9.63 0.51
N PRO A 36 -21.21 9.47 -0.75
CA PRO A 36 -21.03 10.49 -1.76
C PRO A 36 -21.80 11.78 -1.42
N SER A 37 -21.11 12.91 -1.44
CA SER A 37 -21.70 14.24 -1.28
C SER A 37 -22.13 14.83 -2.62
N THR A 38 -23.19 15.65 -2.60
CA THR A 38 -23.66 16.41 -3.77
C THR A 38 -23.28 17.90 -3.70
N ASP A 39 -22.57 18.30 -2.65
CA ASP A 39 -22.05 19.65 -2.49
C ASP A 39 -20.63 19.75 -3.12
N PRO A 40 -20.45 20.56 -4.18
CA PRO A 40 -19.17 20.70 -4.85
C PRO A 40 -18.03 21.20 -3.94
N GLN A 41 -18.35 22.13 -3.04
CA GLN A 41 -17.33 22.67 -2.12
C GLN A 41 -16.86 21.59 -1.15
N ARG A 42 -17.81 20.84 -0.58
CA ARG A 42 -17.50 19.74 0.33
C ARG A 42 -16.68 18.63 -0.35
N VAL A 43 -17.02 18.28 -1.58
CA VAL A 43 -16.26 17.28 -2.35
C VAL A 43 -14.84 17.75 -2.62
N ALA A 44 -14.67 19.03 -3.02
CA ALA A 44 -13.34 19.60 -3.23
C ALA A 44 -12.49 19.58 -1.96
N GLU A 45 -13.06 19.97 -0.80
CA GLU A 45 -12.39 19.92 0.49
C GLU A 45 -11.96 18.47 0.85
N LEU A 46 -12.86 17.50 0.65
CA LEU A 46 -12.59 16.10 0.96
C LEU A 46 -11.47 15.51 0.07
N LEU A 47 -11.48 15.81 -1.23
CA LEU A 47 -10.43 15.38 -2.16
C LEU A 47 -9.09 16.03 -1.84
N ALA A 48 -9.07 17.35 -1.63
CA ALA A 48 -7.86 18.08 -1.25
C ALA A 48 -7.24 17.54 0.05
N ALA A 49 -8.06 17.26 1.07
CA ALA A 49 -7.60 16.67 2.31
C ALA A 49 -7.01 15.25 2.13
N THR A 50 -7.60 14.45 1.23
CA THR A 50 -7.06 13.13 0.87
C THR A 50 -5.71 13.25 0.16
N THR A 51 -5.60 14.18 -0.81
CA THR A 51 -4.35 14.47 -1.53
C THR A 51 -3.25 14.96 -0.59
N GLU A 52 -3.60 15.89 0.29
CA GLU A 52 -2.66 16.42 1.28
C GLU A 52 -2.15 15.32 2.21
N THR A 53 -3.05 14.46 2.71
CA THR A 53 -2.68 13.32 3.55
C THR A 53 -1.83 12.30 2.80
N ALA A 54 -2.14 12.01 1.54
CA ALA A 54 -1.33 11.12 0.71
C ALA A 54 0.10 11.68 0.50
N ARG A 55 0.24 12.99 0.28
CA ARG A 55 1.55 13.66 0.20
C ARG A 55 2.29 13.59 1.53
N TYR A 56 1.60 13.82 2.64
CA TYR A 56 2.21 13.68 3.97
C TYR A 56 2.79 12.27 4.16
N LEU A 57 1.99 11.24 3.89
CA LEU A 57 2.40 9.84 4.06
C LEU A 57 3.47 9.36 3.08
N ALA A 58 3.66 10.02 1.95
CA ALA A 58 4.74 9.73 1.00
C ALA A 58 6.13 10.06 1.56
N PHE A 59 6.23 11.02 2.48
CA PHE A 59 7.50 11.49 3.06
C PHE A 59 7.62 11.25 4.56
N ASN A 60 6.53 10.90 5.23
CA ASN A 60 6.45 10.71 6.68
C ASN A 60 5.88 9.33 7.00
N ALA A 61 6.11 8.88 8.23
CA ALA A 61 5.47 7.66 8.74
C ALA A 61 3.96 7.84 8.89
N LEU A 62 3.25 6.72 9.02
CA LEU A 62 1.83 6.70 9.42
C LEU A 62 1.63 7.48 10.73
N PHE A 63 0.43 8.02 10.92
CA PHE A 63 0.08 8.60 12.21
C PHE A 63 0.22 7.52 13.29
N PRO A 64 0.88 7.81 14.41
CA PRO A 64 1.15 6.84 15.46
C PRO A 64 -0.09 6.52 16.33
N LEU A 65 -1.30 6.61 15.77
CA LEU A 65 -2.55 6.34 16.46
C LEU A 65 -2.60 4.88 16.92
N ARG A 66 -2.96 4.70 18.19
CA ARG A 66 -3.13 3.39 18.82
C ARG A 66 -4.39 3.38 19.65
N ALA A 67 -5.26 2.41 19.42
CA ALA A 67 -6.47 2.25 20.20
C ALA A 67 -6.75 0.78 20.45
N SER A 68 -7.21 0.45 21.65
CA SER A 68 -7.74 -0.88 21.93
C SER A 68 -9.09 -1.08 21.24
N SER A 69 -9.43 -2.32 20.92
CA SER A 69 -10.71 -2.67 20.29
C SER A 69 -11.94 -2.31 21.15
N ASP A 70 -11.77 -2.23 22.46
CA ASP A 70 -12.81 -1.87 23.42
C ASP A 70 -12.84 -0.37 23.79
N LEU A 71 -12.08 0.49 23.06
CA LEU A 71 -12.05 1.93 23.33
C LEU A 71 -13.45 2.58 23.32
N PRO A 72 -14.38 2.26 22.41
CA PRO A 72 -15.76 2.78 22.48
C PRO A 72 -16.45 2.45 23.81
N GLN A 73 -16.32 1.20 24.28
CA GLN A 73 -16.90 0.76 25.55
C GLN A 73 -16.22 1.42 26.76
N ILE A 74 -14.93 1.76 26.66
CA ILE A 74 -14.22 2.54 27.67
C ILE A 74 -14.80 3.95 27.75
N LEU A 75 -15.03 4.62 26.63
CA LEU A 75 -15.62 5.95 26.56
C LEU A 75 -17.06 5.96 27.07
N ASP A 76 -17.86 4.96 26.70
CA ASP A 76 -19.23 4.80 27.20
C ASP A 76 -19.24 4.57 28.72
N ALA A 77 -18.34 3.71 29.23
CA ALA A 77 -18.21 3.45 30.65
C ALA A 77 -17.74 4.71 31.42
N LEU A 78 -16.88 5.52 30.80
CA LEU A 78 -16.42 6.79 31.38
C LEU A 78 -17.54 7.83 31.46
N ALA A 79 -18.49 7.83 30.54
CA ALA A 79 -19.63 8.75 30.55
C ALA A 79 -20.58 8.50 31.75
N VAL A 80 -20.53 7.30 32.35
CA VAL A 80 -21.35 6.97 33.50
C VAL A 80 -20.73 7.53 34.80
N GLU A 81 -21.41 8.42 35.50
CA GLU A 81 -20.93 9.00 36.74
C GLU A 81 -20.70 7.94 37.83
N ARG A 82 -19.68 8.14 38.67
CA ARG A 82 -19.34 7.30 39.81
C ARG A 82 -19.00 5.83 39.45
N ARG A 83 -18.76 5.57 38.17
CA ARG A 83 -18.27 4.26 37.72
C ARG A 83 -16.75 4.29 37.62
N ALA A 84 -16.06 3.44 38.38
CA ALA A 84 -14.65 3.23 38.22
C ALA A 84 -14.39 2.43 36.93
N LEU A 85 -13.28 2.74 36.24
CA LEU A 85 -12.78 1.93 35.13
C LEU A 85 -11.75 0.92 35.67
N GLU A 86 -11.66 -0.22 35.00
CA GLU A 86 -10.64 -1.21 35.26
C GLU A 86 -9.24 -0.64 34.93
N PRO A 87 -8.19 -1.08 35.65
CA PRO A 87 -6.84 -0.54 35.46
C PRO A 87 -6.34 -0.60 34.02
N LEU A 88 -6.50 -1.74 33.34
CA LEU A 88 -6.08 -1.94 31.95
C LEU A 88 -6.84 -1.04 30.98
N ARG A 89 -8.09 -0.73 31.27
CA ARG A 89 -8.91 0.22 30.47
C ARG A 89 -8.44 1.65 30.62
N LEU A 90 -8.02 2.05 31.83
CA LEU A 90 -7.40 3.38 32.06
C LEU A 90 -6.06 3.50 31.34
N LEU A 91 -5.24 2.45 31.35
CA LEU A 91 -3.99 2.41 30.58
C LEU A 91 -4.25 2.48 29.08
N ALA A 92 -5.23 1.73 28.55
CA ALA A 92 -5.59 1.76 27.14
C ALA A 92 -6.08 3.15 26.72
N LEU A 93 -6.85 3.85 27.56
CA LEU A 93 -7.26 5.23 27.32
C LEU A 93 -6.06 6.18 27.33
N ALA A 94 -5.14 6.00 28.27
CA ALA A 94 -3.92 6.81 28.33
C ALA A 94 -3.03 6.59 27.09
N ASP A 95 -2.85 5.35 26.66
CA ASP A 95 -2.08 5.01 25.45
C ASP A 95 -2.70 5.61 24.18
N PHE A 96 -4.03 5.59 24.07
CA PHE A 96 -4.73 6.25 22.99
C PHE A 96 -4.49 7.76 23.00
N LEU A 97 -4.71 8.45 24.12
CA LEU A 97 -4.55 9.91 24.22
C LEU A 97 -3.11 10.36 23.96
N ASP A 98 -2.13 9.62 24.46
CA ASP A 98 -0.72 9.91 24.16
C ASP A 98 -0.41 9.70 22.67
N SER A 99 -0.98 8.67 22.04
CA SER A 99 -0.81 8.42 20.61
C SER A 99 -1.41 9.55 19.74
N VAL A 100 -2.51 10.17 20.20
CA VAL A 100 -3.11 11.34 19.55
C VAL A 100 -2.23 12.58 19.70
N ASP A 101 -1.67 12.82 20.89
CA ASP A 101 -0.69 13.90 21.12
C ASP A 101 0.56 13.70 20.25
N ASP A 102 1.04 12.47 20.10
CA ASP A 102 2.17 12.11 19.23
C ASP A 102 1.85 12.38 17.76
N ALA A 103 0.65 12.02 17.30
CA ALA A 103 0.18 12.30 15.95
C ALA A 103 0.10 13.80 15.67
N ARG A 104 -0.49 14.58 16.58
CA ARG A 104 -0.51 16.03 16.50
C ARG A 104 0.90 16.62 16.43
N ALA A 105 1.80 16.16 17.30
CA ALA A 105 3.19 16.64 17.31
C ALA A 105 3.94 16.28 16.02
N ALA A 106 3.66 15.14 15.41
CA ALA A 106 4.22 14.73 14.12
C ALA A 106 3.76 15.66 12.99
N ILE A 107 2.45 15.96 12.93
CA ILE A 107 1.88 16.87 11.94
C ILE A 107 2.42 18.30 12.12
N HIS A 108 2.47 18.83 13.35
CA HIS A 108 3.00 20.16 13.62
C HIS A 108 4.49 20.32 13.29
N ARG A 109 5.29 19.26 13.37
CA ARG A 109 6.70 19.29 12.91
C ARG A 109 6.82 19.51 11.40
N ALA A 110 5.80 19.10 10.63
CA ALA A 110 5.71 19.32 9.20
C ALA A 110 4.86 20.57 8.85
N ALA A 111 4.64 21.46 9.83
CA ALA A 111 3.76 22.63 9.73
C ALA A 111 4.11 23.56 8.56
N GLY A 112 3.08 24.18 7.99
CA GLY A 112 3.16 25.07 6.82
C GLY A 112 3.02 24.37 5.47
N SER A 113 3.08 23.04 5.43
CA SER A 113 2.91 22.24 4.22
C SER A 113 1.58 21.49 4.13
N PHE A 114 0.84 21.35 5.26
CA PHE A 114 -0.32 20.47 5.40
C PHE A 114 -1.48 21.12 6.18
N PRO A 115 -2.16 22.16 5.61
CA PRO A 115 -3.17 22.93 6.33
C PRO A 115 -4.43 22.12 6.69
N ALA A 116 -4.85 21.14 5.89
CA ALA A 116 -6.02 20.31 6.19
C ALA A 116 -5.72 19.38 7.39
N LEU A 117 -4.51 18.82 7.47
CA LEU A 117 -4.07 18.02 8.62
C LEU A 117 -3.93 18.88 9.88
N GLU A 118 -3.42 20.08 9.76
CA GLU A 118 -3.36 21.03 10.88
C GLU A 118 -4.77 21.36 11.40
N ALA A 119 -5.72 21.62 10.50
CA ALA A 119 -7.10 21.85 10.85
C ALA A 119 -7.74 20.66 11.58
N ALA A 120 -7.51 19.42 11.09
CA ALA A 120 -7.98 18.20 11.71
C ALA A 120 -7.40 18.01 13.14
N THR A 121 -6.17 18.50 13.40
CA THR A 121 -5.60 18.46 14.76
C THR A 121 -6.10 19.57 15.68
N GLY A 122 -6.83 20.55 15.18
CA GLY A 122 -7.28 21.72 15.93
C GLY A 122 -8.16 21.41 17.16
N GLY A 123 -8.87 20.27 17.12
CA GLY A 123 -9.67 19.75 18.23
C GLY A 123 -8.91 18.99 19.31
N VAL A 124 -7.64 18.66 19.08
CA VAL A 124 -6.85 17.86 20.02
C VAL A 124 -6.44 18.67 21.23
N VAL A 125 -6.87 18.23 22.39
CA VAL A 125 -6.50 18.78 23.69
C VAL A 125 -5.61 17.78 24.41
N SER A 126 -4.47 18.23 24.95
CA SER A 126 -3.52 17.35 25.63
C SER A 126 -4.02 16.89 27.00
N PHE A 127 -3.84 15.61 27.30
CA PHE A 127 -4.16 14.93 28.56
C PHE A 127 -2.92 14.42 29.29
N LYS A 128 -1.74 14.98 29.00
CA LYS A 128 -0.44 14.52 29.56
C LYS A 128 -0.44 14.42 31.08
N ARG A 129 -1.16 15.28 31.77
CA ARG A 129 -1.24 15.25 33.23
C ARG A 129 -2.05 14.03 33.71
N GLU A 130 -3.16 13.80 33.09
CA GLU A 130 -4.07 12.69 33.44
C GLU A 130 -3.44 11.34 33.06
N THR A 131 -2.83 11.23 31.87
CA THR A 131 -2.12 10.02 31.42
C THR A 131 -0.90 9.72 32.29
N ALA A 132 -0.13 10.73 32.68
CA ALA A 132 0.99 10.57 33.62
C ALA A 132 0.53 10.05 34.99
N LEU A 133 -0.61 10.59 35.53
CA LEU A 133 -1.18 10.11 36.78
C LEU A 133 -1.64 8.64 36.71
N VAL A 134 -2.20 8.24 35.56
CA VAL A 134 -2.57 6.83 35.34
C VAL A 134 -1.34 5.95 35.43
N ARG A 135 -0.25 6.29 34.68
CA ARG A 135 0.99 5.50 34.67
C ARG A 135 1.79 5.55 35.97
N GLU A 136 1.64 6.62 36.76
CA GLU A 136 2.23 6.70 38.10
C GLU A 136 1.58 5.71 39.07
N LYS A 137 0.26 5.46 38.90
CA LYS A 137 -0.53 4.68 39.85
C LYS A 137 -0.83 3.25 39.40
N ILE A 138 -0.71 2.96 38.10
CA ILE A 138 -1.02 1.66 37.52
C ILE A 138 0.20 1.13 36.76
N GLU A 139 0.64 -0.07 37.09
CA GLU A 139 1.70 -0.78 36.36
C GLU A 139 1.18 -1.29 35.00
N PRO A 140 2.07 -1.55 34.02
CA PRO A 140 1.69 -2.13 32.73
C PRO A 140 0.94 -3.46 32.81
N SER A 141 1.12 -4.22 33.92
CA SER A 141 0.38 -5.45 34.24
C SER A 141 -1.08 -5.21 34.58
N GLY A 142 -1.46 -3.96 34.92
CA GLY A 142 -2.76 -3.59 35.48
C GLY A 142 -2.80 -3.58 36.99
N ASP A 143 -1.71 -3.88 37.67
CA ASP A 143 -1.66 -3.80 39.12
C ASP A 143 -1.53 -2.36 39.61
N ILE A 144 -2.19 -2.04 40.73
CA ILE A 144 -2.08 -0.73 41.35
C ILE A 144 -0.78 -0.67 42.16
N VAL A 145 0.04 0.33 41.92
CA VAL A 145 1.32 0.53 42.59
C VAL A 145 1.10 0.75 44.08
N ASP A 146 1.97 0.22 44.94
CA ASP A 146 1.88 0.38 46.41
C ASP A 146 1.82 1.87 46.82
N ASN A 147 2.53 2.73 46.11
CA ASN A 147 2.58 4.15 46.39
C ASN A 147 1.47 4.95 45.69
N ALA A 148 0.45 4.30 45.06
CA ALA A 148 -0.66 4.99 44.40
C ALA A 148 -1.46 5.91 45.36
N SER A 149 -1.50 5.56 46.68
CA SER A 149 -1.92 6.47 47.73
C SER A 149 -1.21 6.14 49.02
N PRO A 150 -1.07 7.09 49.97
CA PRO A 150 -0.52 6.81 51.31
C PRO A 150 -1.30 5.79 52.06
N GLU A 151 -2.63 5.80 51.91
CA GLU A 151 -3.55 4.86 52.55
C GLU A 151 -3.35 3.42 52.03
N LEU A 152 -3.23 3.24 50.71
CA LEU A 152 -3.00 1.91 50.13
C LEU A 152 -1.66 1.32 50.60
N LYS A 153 -0.63 2.13 50.65
CA LYS A 153 0.67 1.73 51.12
C LYS A 153 0.59 1.23 52.57
N LEU A 154 -0.08 1.99 53.44
CA LEU A 154 -0.25 1.62 54.84
C LEU A 154 -1.07 0.31 55.00
N ILE A 155 -2.15 0.16 54.22
CA ILE A 155 -2.96 -1.07 54.23
C ILE A 155 -2.13 -2.29 53.82
N ARG A 156 -1.36 -2.19 52.71
CA ARG A 156 -0.52 -3.28 52.21
C ARG A 156 0.64 -3.62 53.18
N GLU A 157 1.23 -2.64 53.82
CA GLU A 157 2.23 -2.84 54.84
C GLU A 157 1.64 -3.61 56.04
N ARG A 158 0.45 -3.24 56.50
CA ARG A 158 -0.27 -3.94 57.57
C ARG A 158 -0.64 -5.37 57.16
N LEU A 159 -1.14 -5.55 55.93
CA LEU A 159 -1.45 -6.87 55.35
C LEU A 159 -0.23 -7.79 55.33
N ARG A 160 0.92 -7.30 54.87
CA ARG A 160 2.18 -8.06 54.85
C ARG A 160 2.60 -8.48 56.27
N LYS A 161 2.44 -7.57 57.22
CA LYS A 161 2.77 -7.84 58.64
C LYS A 161 1.84 -8.91 59.21
N GLN A 162 0.53 -8.81 58.99
CA GLN A 162 -0.42 -9.80 59.50
C GLN A 162 -0.26 -11.17 58.80
N ARG A 163 -0.03 -11.21 57.49
CA ARG A 163 0.27 -12.46 56.76
C ARG A 163 1.56 -13.13 57.28
N THR A 164 2.60 -12.35 57.58
CA THR A 164 3.83 -12.86 58.17
C THR A 164 3.59 -13.43 59.57
N ARG A 165 2.81 -12.74 60.42
CA ARG A 165 2.42 -13.20 61.75
C ARG A 165 1.61 -14.49 61.68
N LEU A 166 0.64 -14.54 60.77
CA LEU A 166 -0.19 -15.72 60.57
C LEU A 166 0.64 -16.92 60.14
N ARG A 167 1.53 -16.75 59.16
CA ARG A 167 2.42 -17.79 58.68
C ARG A 167 3.28 -18.33 59.84
N GLY A 168 3.92 -17.45 60.60
CA GLY A 168 4.72 -17.87 61.75
C GLY A 168 3.93 -18.66 62.79
N THR A 169 2.67 -18.24 63.05
CA THR A 169 1.78 -18.95 63.99
C THR A 169 1.40 -20.33 63.44
N LEU A 170 1.00 -20.41 62.15
CA LEU A 170 0.64 -21.70 61.50
C LEU A 170 1.86 -22.63 61.36
N GLU A 171 3.03 -22.11 61.03
CA GLU A 171 4.28 -22.90 61.00
C GLU A 171 4.63 -23.49 62.36
N SER A 172 4.31 -22.82 63.46
CA SER A 172 4.50 -23.38 64.81
C SER A 172 3.69 -24.65 65.06
N TYR A 173 2.44 -24.69 64.47
CA TYR A 173 1.62 -25.89 64.50
C TYR A 173 2.19 -27.00 63.62
N LEU A 174 2.76 -26.67 62.43
CA LEU A 174 3.36 -27.63 61.52
C LEU A 174 4.62 -28.30 62.12
N ARG A 175 5.43 -27.51 62.84
CA ARG A 175 6.70 -27.96 63.42
C ARG A 175 6.58 -28.53 64.83
N GLY A 176 5.43 -28.31 65.53
CA GLY A 176 5.20 -28.80 66.89
C GLY A 176 5.08 -30.30 66.94
N LYS A 177 5.95 -31.00 67.77
CA LYS A 177 5.96 -32.45 67.86
C LYS A 177 4.61 -33.05 68.20
N GLU A 178 3.81 -32.38 69.00
CA GLU A 178 2.49 -32.82 69.40
C GLU A 178 1.39 -32.49 68.37
N THR A 179 1.49 -31.39 67.72
CA THR A 179 0.45 -30.92 66.76
C THR A 179 0.65 -31.50 65.35
N ALA A 180 1.87 -31.73 64.90
CA ALA A 180 2.18 -32.30 63.61
C ALA A 180 1.59 -33.71 63.38
N LYS A 181 1.40 -34.53 64.45
CA LYS A 181 0.78 -35.86 64.35
C LYS A 181 -0.72 -35.84 64.02
N TYR A 182 -1.38 -34.70 64.26
CA TYR A 182 -2.82 -34.56 63.97
C TYR A 182 -3.09 -34.03 62.54
N LEU A 183 -2.03 -33.50 61.84
CA LEU A 183 -2.15 -32.99 60.49
C LEU A 183 -2.23 -34.14 59.49
N GLN A 184 -3.07 -33.98 58.49
CA GLN A 184 -3.11 -34.89 57.34
C GLN A 184 -1.95 -34.56 56.40
N GLU A 185 -1.71 -33.27 56.22
CA GLU A 185 -0.62 -32.71 55.41
C GLU A 185 0.06 -31.58 56.21
N GLN A 186 1.39 -31.48 56.12
CA GLN A 186 2.16 -30.40 56.78
C GLN A 186 2.20 -29.16 55.89
N VAL A 187 1.02 -28.72 55.39
CA VAL A 187 0.88 -27.56 54.49
C VAL A 187 -0.21 -26.65 55.02
N VAL A 188 0.00 -25.36 54.90
CA VAL A 188 -1.01 -24.33 55.08
C VAL A 188 -1.76 -24.17 53.80
N THR A 189 -3.09 -24.25 53.84
CA THR A 189 -3.97 -24.04 52.68
C THR A 189 -4.92 -22.88 52.95
N GLU A 190 -5.51 -22.34 51.86
CA GLU A 190 -6.52 -21.30 51.97
C GLU A 190 -7.90 -21.89 51.66
N ARG A 191 -8.89 -21.51 52.46
CA ARG A 191 -10.29 -21.84 52.27
C ARG A 191 -11.18 -20.65 52.61
N SER A 192 -11.99 -20.23 51.62
CA SER A 192 -12.92 -19.09 51.79
C SER A 192 -12.22 -17.81 52.29
N GLY A 193 -11.03 -17.51 51.75
CA GLY A 193 -10.24 -16.36 52.13
C GLY A 193 -9.53 -16.47 53.49
N ARG A 194 -9.46 -17.70 54.10
CA ARG A 194 -8.82 -17.95 55.38
C ARG A 194 -7.72 -18.99 55.27
N TYR A 195 -6.64 -18.77 55.95
CA TYR A 195 -5.54 -19.70 56.03
C TYR A 195 -5.81 -20.76 57.12
N VAL A 196 -5.79 -22.04 56.77
CA VAL A 196 -6.21 -23.15 57.58
C VAL A 196 -5.18 -24.27 57.54
N LEU A 197 -5.23 -25.14 58.58
CA LEU A 197 -4.48 -26.38 58.61
C LEU A 197 -5.35 -27.54 58.10
N VAL A 198 -4.73 -28.49 57.41
CA VAL A 198 -5.38 -29.73 56.99
C VAL A 198 -5.20 -30.77 58.04
N ILE A 199 -6.20 -31.09 58.84
CA ILE A 199 -6.18 -32.07 59.93
C ILE A 199 -6.94 -33.34 59.54
N ARG A 200 -6.57 -34.47 60.16
CA ARG A 200 -7.31 -35.70 60.01
C ARG A 200 -8.66 -35.58 60.70
N ALA A 201 -9.73 -36.08 60.11
CA ALA A 201 -11.09 -35.95 60.63
C ALA A 201 -11.24 -36.58 62.03
N GLU A 202 -10.52 -37.68 62.32
CA GLU A 202 -10.46 -38.39 63.65
C GLU A 202 -9.86 -37.51 64.74
N HIS A 203 -9.06 -36.51 64.42
CA HIS A 203 -8.41 -35.60 65.34
C HIS A 203 -9.02 -34.23 65.48
N ARG A 204 -10.33 -34.05 65.07
CA ARG A 204 -11.08 -32.80 65.11
C ARG A 204 -10.95 -31.97 66.37
N SER A 205 -10.94 -32.66 67.59
CA SER A 205 -10.88 -32.03 68.85
C SER A 205 -9.47 -31.77 69.37
N ALA A 206 -8.41 -32.28 68.69
CA ALA A 206 -7.07 -32.21 69.15
C ALA A 206 -6.46 -30.79 69.07
N ILE A 207 -6.89 -29.98 68.11
CA ILE A 207 -6.49 -28.58 67.97
C ILE A 207 -7.74 -27.74 68.14
N PRO A 208 -7.84 -26.87 69.15
CA PRO A 208 -8.98 -25.91 69.25
C PRO A 208 -9.09 -24.99 68.06
N GLY A 209 -10.20 -25.03 67.34
CA GLY A 209 -10.32 -24.20 66.08
C GLY A 209 -11.69 -24.33 65.45
N VAL A 210 -11.88 -23.54 64.38
CA VAL A 210 -13.10 -23.51 63.58
C VAL A 210 -12.88 -24.36 62.31
N VAL A 211 -13.84 -25.22 62.01
CA VAL A 211 -13.77 -26.06 60.80
C VAL A 211 -14.49 -25.34 59.64
N HIS A 212 -13.80 -25.03 58.60
CA HIS A 212 -14.29 -24.35 57.40
C HIS A 212 -14.72 -25.31 56.27
N GLY A 213 -14.64 -26.59 56.50
CA GLY A 213 -15.07 -27.64 55.55
C GLY A 213 -14.29 -28.93 55.71
N ALA A 214 -14.71 -29.95 54.93
CA ALA A 214 -14.04 -31.24 54.86
C ALA A 214 -13.57 -31.52 53.43
N SER A 215 -12.58 -32.40 53.26
CA SER A 215 -12.21 -32.93 51.96
C SER A 215 -13.36 -33.70 51.32
N THR A 216 -13.35 -33.90 50.01
CA THR A 216 -14.37 -34.64 49.27
C THR A 216 -14.56 -36.09 49.80
N SER A 217 -13.52 -36.69 50.31
CA SER A 217 -13.53 -38.02 50.95
C SER A 217 -13.98 -38.00 52.42
N GLY A 218 -14.13 -36.80 53.01
CA GLY A 218 -14.40 -36.68 54.47
C GLY A 218 -13.24 -37.03 55.38
N ALA A 219 -12.09 -37.47 54.86
CA ALA A 219 -10.93 -37.91 55.65
C ALA A 219 -10.13 -36.78 56.28
N SER A 220 -10.28 -35.54 55.73
CA SER A 220 -9.53 -34.36 56.20
C SER A 220 -10.51 -33.21 56.47
N LEU A 221 -10.18 -32.41 57.47
CA LEU A 221 -10.90 -31.18 57.83
C LEU A 221 -9.99 -29.99 57.66
N PHE A 222 -10.56 -28.88 57.15
CA PHE A 222 -9.89 -27.60 57.06
C PHE A 222 -10.15 -26.81 58.34
N LEU A 223 -9.15 -26.83 59.24
CA LEU A 223 -9.27 -26.22 60.56
C LEU A 223 -8.53 -24.89 60.64
N GLU A 224 -9.18 -23.85 61.07
CA GLU A 224 -8.60 -22.59 61.53
C GLU A 224 -8.35 -22.66 63.03
N PRO A 225 -7.09 -22.66 63.51
CA PRO A 225 -6.82 -22.65 64.95
C PRO A 225 -7.37 -21.39 65.64
N LEU A 226 -7.91 -21.48 66.85
CA LEU A 226 -8.44 -20.29 67.56
C LEU A 226 -7.42 -19.17 67.68
N SER A 227 -6.13 -19.50 67.82
CA SER A 227 -5.01 -18.52 67.85
C SER A 227 -4.82 -17.72 66.55
N THR A 228 -5.38 -18.19 65.43
CA THR A 228 -5.28 -17.53 64.11
C THR A 228 -6.56 -16.83 63.67
N VAL A 229 -7.69 -17.05 64.35
CA VAL A 229 -8.99 -16.50 63.96
C VAL A 229 -8.98 -14.97 63.91
N GLU A 230 -8.41 -14.31 64.92
CA GLU A 230 -8.33 -12.84 64.98
C GLU A 230 -7.41 -12.32 63.85
N ILE A 231 -6.26 -12.99 63.61
CA ILE A 231 -5.35 -12.59 62.56
C ILE A 231 -5.97 -12.75 61.16
N ASN A 232 -6.68 -13.86 60.95
CA ASN A 232 -7.43 -14.08 59.71
C ASN A 232 -8.55 -13.02 59.53
N ASN A 233 -9.27 -12.67 60.62
CA ASN A 233 -10.30 -11.58 60.57
C ASN A 233 -9.67 -10.24 60.21
N ASP A 234 -8.52 -9.90 60.82
CA ASP A 234 -7.76 -8.70 60.48
C ASP A 234 -7.31 -8.68 58.99
N ILE A 235 -6.87 -9.82 58.49
CA ILE A 235 -6.45 -9.95 57.04
C ILE A 235 -7.65 -9.70 56.14
N VAL A 236 -8.80 -10.35 56.38
CA VAL A 236 -10.02 -10.17 55.55
C VAL A 236 -10.47 -8.69 55.60
N ALA A 237 -10.49 -8.08 56.79
CA ALA A 237 -10.85 -6.67 56.90
C ALA A 237 -9.89 -5.72 56.18
N LEU A 238 -8.59 -6.02 56.21
CA LEU A 238 -7.58 -5.25 55.44
C LEU A 238 -7.68 -5.45 53.95
N GLU A 239 -8.02 -6.65 53.49
CA GLU A 239 -8.24 -6.96 52.07
C GLU A 239 -9.48 -6.21 51.54
N GLU A 240 -10.56 -6.16 52.31
CA GLU A 240 -11.74 -5.31 51.99
C GLU A 240 -11.38 -3.83 51.91
N GLN A 241 -10.57 -3.34 52.87
CA GLN A 241 -10.05 -1.96 52.85
C GLN A 241 -9.16 -1.70 51.65
N GLU A 242 -8.31 -2.64 51.24
CA GLU A 242 -7.48 -2.55 50.05
C GLU A 242 -8.33 -2.43 48.80
N LEU A 243 -9.35 -3.29 48.64
CA LEU A 243 -10.28 -3.24 47.50
C LEU A 243 -11.05 -1.92 47.47
N GLY A 244 -11.48 -1.44 48.62
CA GLY A 244 -12.16 -0.14 48.74
C GLY A 244 -11.28 1.03 48.32
N GLU A 245 -10.01 1.01 48.76
CA GLU A 245 -9.04 2.05 48.43
C GLU A 245 -8.63 2.01 46.95
N ILE A 246 -8.39 0.82 46.38
CA ILE A 246 -8.15 0.61 44.95
C ILE A 246 -9.31 1.20 44.12
N ARG A 247 -10.56 0.87 44.52
CA ARG A 247 -11.74 1.41 43.84
C ARG A 247 -11.80 2.95 43.92
N ARG A 248 -11.42 3.53 45.06
CA ARG A 248 -11.37 5.00 45.24
C ARG A 248 -10.33 5.62 44.32
N ILE A 249 -9.14 5.02 44.20
CA ILE A 249 -8.07 5.49 43.33
C ILE A 249 -8.53 5.42 41.85
N LEU A 250 -9.08 4.30 41.42
CA LEU A 250 -9.54 4.11 40.05
C LEU A 250 -10.68 5.08 39.69
N LEU A 251 -11.58 5.33 40.66
CA LEU A 251 -12.66 6.31 40.47
C LEU A 251 -12.07 7.73 40.30
N ALA A 252 -11.11 8.12 41.13
CA ALA A 252 -10.46 9.42 41.04
C ALA A 252 -9.73 9.62 39.71
N LEU A 253 -9.06 8.59 39.20
CA LEU A 253 -8.45 8.60 37.88
C LEU A 253 -9.49 8.75 36.78
N ALA A 254 -10.58 7.99 36.81
CA ALA A 254 -11.69 8.12 35.87
C ALA A 254 -12.34 9.52 35.91
N ASP A 255 -12.55 10.08 37.10
CA ASP A 255 -13.12 11.41 37.31
C ASP A 255 -12.24 12.54 36.75
N SER A 256 -10.91 12.34 36.73
CA SER A 256 -9.98 13.30 36.13
C SER A 256 -10.23 13.48 34.60
N PHE A 257 -10.50 12.40 33.87
CA PHE A 257 -10.91 12.46 32.46
C PHE A 257 -12.35 12.96 32.30
N ARG A 258 -13.25 12.50 33.16
CA ARG A 258 -14.66 12.85 33.14
C ARG A 258 -14.89 14.36 33.35
N SER A 259 -14.10 14.99 34.20
CA SER A 259 -14.14 16.45 34.43
C SER A 259 -13.82 17.27 33.17
N ARG A 260 -13.19 16.63 32.17
CA ARG A 260 -12.82 17.23 30.89
C ARG A 260 -13.48 16.50 29.70
N ALA A 261 -14.71 16.03 29.88
CA ALA A 261 -15.44 15.22 28.90
C ALA A 261 -15.56 15.89 27.53
N LEU A 262 -15.79 17.22 27.47
CA LEU A 262 -15.87 17.96 26.20
C LEU A 262 -14.51 18.00 25.45
N ASP A 263 -13.42 18.16 26.18
CA ASP A 263 -12.06 18.12 25.61
C ASP A 263 -11.74 16.72 25.11
N LEU A 264 -12.15 15.69 25.88
CA LEU A 264 -11.97 14.30 25.49
C LEU A 264 -12.74 13.99 24.20
N GLN A 265 -14.00 14.43 24.10
CA GLN A 265 -14.80 14.23 22.90
C GLN A 265 -14.15 14.89 21.68
N ARG A 266 -13.71 16.16 21.78
CA ARG A 266 -13.00 16.85 20.71
C ARG A 266 -11.73 16.12 20.28
N THR A 267 -10.98 15.56 21.23
CA THR A 267 -9.77 14.81 20.96
C THR A 267 -10.07 13.48 20.24
N VAL A 268 -11.15 12.80 20.65
CA VAL A 268 -11.63 11.57 19.98
C VAL A 268 -12.11 11.87 18.57
N ASP A 269 -12.87 12.96 18.38
CA ASP A 269 -13.37 13.37 17.06
C ASP A 269 -12.20 13.69 16.11
N ALA A 270 -11.23 14.46 16.59
CA ALA A 270 -10.03 14.79 15.83
C ALA A 270 -9.19 13.54 15.48
N ALA A 271 -9.02 12.62 16.43
CA ALA A 271 -8.34 11.34 16.18
C ALA A 271 -9.07 10.49 15.14
N THR A 272 -10.41 10.49 15.19
CA THR A 272 -11.27 9.80 14.22
C THR A 272 -11.09 10.40 12.82
N GLU A 273 -11.10 11.73 12.71
CA GLU A 273 -10.89 12.43 11.44
C GLU A 273 -9.48 12.12 10.85
N LEU A 274 -8.44 12.15 11.67
CA LEU A 274 -7.09 11.80 11.26
C LEU A 274 -7.00 10.35 10.75
N ASP A 275 -7.62 9.41 11.45
CA ASP A 275 -7.63 8.01 11.06
C ASP A 275 -8.40 7.78 9.75
N VAL A 276 -9.53 8.46 9.56
CA VAL A 276 -10.31 8.45 8.31
C VAL A 276 -9.48 9.02 7.15
N LEU A 277 -8.80 10.15 7.35
CA LEU A 277 -7.93 10.74 6.34
C LEU A 277 -6.77 9.81 5.97
N GLN A 278 -6.15 9.18 6.96
CA GLN A 278 -5.10 8.20 6.73
C GLN A 278 -5.61 6.96 5.97
N GLY A 279 -6.79 6.45 6.32
CA GLY A 279 -7.43 5.34 5.62
C GLY A 279 -7.66 5.64 4.14
N ARG A 280 -8.22 6.82 3.82
CA ARG A 280 -8.41 7.29 2.43
C ARG A 280 -7.09 7.41 1.67
N ALA A 281 -6.08 8.02 2.27
CA ALA A 281 -4.77 8.20 1.64
C ALA A 281 -4.06 6.88 1.38
N ARG A 282 -4.12 5.93 2.31
CA ARG A 282 -3.57 4.58 2.14
C ARG A 282 -4.28 3.80 1.04
N PHE A 283 -5.61 3.89 0.99
CA PHE A 283 -6.38 3.29 -0.09
C PHE A 283 -6.03 3.91 -1.45
N SER A 284 -5.88 5.24 -1.51
CA SER A 284 -5.41 5.94 -2.72
C SER A 284 -4.08 5.36 -3.21
N THR A 285 -3.11 5.19 -2.33
CA THR A 285 -1.81 4.59 -2.67
C THR A 285 -1.95 3.14 -3.16
N LEU A 286 -2.81 2.34 -2.49
CA LEU A 286 -3.03 0.94 -2.85
C LEU A 286 -3.58 0.78 -4.27
N VAL A 287 -4.57 1.60 -4.64
CA VAL A 287 -5.23 1.50 -5.96
C VAL A 287 -4.49 2.28 -7.04
N GLY A 288 -3.41 3.00 -6.71
CA GLY A 288 -2.75 3.96 -7.60
C GLY A 288 -3.73 5.06 -8.01
N GLY A 289 -4.46 5.59 -7.02
CA GLY A 289 -5.51 6.58 -7.23
C GLY A 289 -4.97 7.99 -7.43
N VAL A 290 -5.67 8.76 -8.26
CA VAL A 290 -5.41 10.19 -8.51
C VAL A 290 -6.62 11.03 -8.08
N GLU A 291 -6.36 12.27 -7.71
CA GLU A 291 -7.42 13.27 -7.51
C GLU A 291 -8.02 13.66 -8.87
N PRO A 292 -9.31 13.40 -9.14
CA PRO A 292 -9.94 13.87 -10.37
C PRO A 292 -10.20 15.37 -10.29
N ALA A 293 -10.03 16.08 -11.40
CA ALA A 293 -10.46 17.46 -11.50
C ALA A 293 -11.99 17.54 -11.48
N LEU A 294 -12.56 18.41 -10.66
CA LEU A 294 -14.01 18.64 -10.64
C LEU A 294 -14.42 19.44 -11.86
N SER A 295 -15.27 18.85 -12.70
CA SER A 295 -15.75 19.46 -13.95
C SER A 295 -16.94 20.39 -13.69
N THR A 296 -16.85 21.62 -14.14
CA THR A 296 -17.93 22.61 -14.10
C THR A 296 -18.66 22.75 -15.44
N ASP A 297 -18.06 22.25 -16.52
CA ASP A 297 -18.60 22.28 -17.90
C ASP A 297 -19.41 21.01 -18.24
N GLY A 298 -19.55 20.07 -17.30
CA GLY A 298 -20.27 18.81 -17.48
C GLY A 298 -19.46 17.72 -18.18
N ALA A 299 -18.16 17.94 -18.45
CA ALA A 299 -17.30 16.91 -19.00
C ALA A 299 -17.06 15.80 -17.99
N PHE A 300 -17.26 14.56 -18.41
CA PHE A 300 -16.98 13.35 -17.67
C PHE A 300 -15.91 12.54 -18.40
N GLU A 301 -14.69 12.58 -17.88
CA GLU A 301 -13.52 11.95 -18.49
C GLU A 301 -12.77 11.13 -17.46
N LEU A 302 -12.68 9.84 -17.69
CA LEU A 302 -11.89 8.90 -16.89
C LEU A 302 -10.77 8.36 -17.80
N GLN A 303 -9.55 8.79 -17.56
CA GLN A 303 -8.38 8.37 -18.35
C GLN A 303 -7.80 7.08 -17.76
N ALA A 304 -7.66 6.04 -18.58
CA ALA A 304 -7.07 4.75 -18.18
C ALA A 304 -7.62 4.23 -16.83
N ALA A 305 -8.93 4.33 -16.64
CA ALA A 305 -9.61 3.96 -15.40
C ALA A 305 -9.61 2.44 -15.18
N ARG A 306 -9.44 2.01 -13.94
CA ARG A 306 -9.51 0.60 -13.53
C ARG A 306 -10.64 0.42 -12.53
N HIS A 307 -11.31 -0.72 -12.58
CA HIS A 307 -12.32 -1.05 -11.58
C HIS A 307 -11.62 -1.39 -10.24
N PRO A 308 -11.86 -0.64 -9.14
CA PRO A 308 -11.11 -0.80 -7.90
C PRO A 308 -11.23 -2.20 -7.30
N LEU A 309 -12.42 -2.83 -7.36
CA LEU A 309 -12.66 -4.17 -6.84
C LEU A 309 -12.06 -5.31 -7.68
N LEU A 310 -11.46 -5.01 -8.82
CA LEU A 310 -10.70 -5.97 -9.64
C LEU A 310 -9.19 -5.79 -9.48
N ILE A 311 -8.74 -4.77 -8.75
CA ILE A 311 -7.31 -4.57 -8.44
C ILE A 311 -6.88 -5.65 -7.46
N ARG A 312 -5.83 -6.39 -7.79
CA ARG A 312 -5.37 -7.57 -7.04
C ARG A 312 -5.19 -7.31 -5.55
N GLN A 313 -4.62 -6.17 -5.19
CA GLN A 313 -4.40 -5.80 -3.79
C GLN A 313 -5.71 -5.59 -3.03
N VAL A 314 -6.74 -5.02 -3.67
CA VAL A 314 -8.07 -4.84 -3.07
C VAL A 314 -8.79 -6.18 -2.92
N VAL A 315 -8.69 -7.05 -3.92
CA VAL A 315 -9.24 -8.42 -3.86
C VAL A 315 -8.63 -9.19 -2.69
N ALA A 316 -7.30 -9.12 -2.53
CA ALA A 316 -6.60 -9.78 -1.43
C ALA A 316 -7.09 -9.29 -0.06
N LEU A 317 -7.22 -7.96 0.13
CA LEU A 317 -7.74 -7.39 1.39
C LEU A 317 -9.15 -7.89 1.73
N LEU A 318 -10.05 -7.89 0.75
CA LEU A 318 -11.43 -8.35 0.95
C LEU A 318 -11.51 -9.86 1.23
N THR A 319 -10.60 -10.64 0.65
CA THR A 319 -10.51 -12.09 0.88
C THR A 319 -10.00 -12.40 2.29
N GLU A 320 -8.95 -11.69 2.75
CA GLU A 320 -8.42 -11.83 4.11
C GLU A 320 -9.45 -11.46 5.17
N GLU A 321 -10.25 -10.42 4.93
CA GLU A 321 -11.29 -9.99 5.87
C GLU A 321 -12.46 -10.98 5.95
N LYS A 322 -12.85 -11.58 4.81
CA LYS A 322 -13.82 -12.68 4.79
C LYS A 322 -13.28 -13.93 5.50
N SER A 323 -12.03 -14.31 5.26
CA SER A 323 -11.39 -15.44 5.93
C SER A 323 -11.28 -15.28 7.45
N ARG A 324 -11.20 -14.03 7.94
CA ARG A 324 -11.26 -13.74 9.39
C ARG A 324 -12.67 -13.85 9.98
N ARG A 325 -13.72 -13.71 9.14
CA ARG A 325 -15.13 -13.72 9.55
C ARG A 325 -15.83 -15.08 9.34
N SER A 326 -15.31 -15.90 8.41
CA SER A 326 -15.87 -17.24 8.09
C SER A 326 -14.75 -18.22 7.77
N ASP A 327 -14.89 -19.48 8.22
CA ASP A 327 -13.97 -20.60 7.94
C ASP A 327 -14.01 -21.11 6.46
N GLU A 328 -14.65 -20.37 5.56
CA GLU A 328 -14.74 -20.74 4.15
C GLU A 328 -13.57 -20.17 3.33
N SER A 329 -12.60 -21.04 3.05
CA SER A 329 -11.54 -20.83 2.08
C SER A 329 -12.02 -21.21 0.68
N GLY A 330 -12.25 -20.23 -0.20
CA GLY A 330 -12.61 -20.53 -1.57
C GLY A 330 -13.04 -19.35 -2.43
N LEU A 331 -12.16 -18.38 -2.69
CA LEU A 331 -12.32 -17.46 -3.82
C LEU A 331 -11.07 -17.56 -4.69
N GLU A 332 -11.27 -18.02 -5.94
CA GLU A 332 -10.25 -17.99 -6.98
C GLU A 332 -9.74 -16.54 -7.15
N THR A 333 -8.51 -16.32 -6.77
CA THR A 333 -7.82 -15.05 -7.04
C THR A 333 -7.58 -14.97 -8.55
N THR A 334 -8.24 -14.02 -9.21
CA THR A 334 -7.94 -13.68 -10.60
C THR A 334 -6.49 -13.21 -10.69
N GLU A 335 -5.66 -13.97 -11.40
CA GLU A 335 -4.22 -13.68 -11.55
C GLU A 335 -3.91 -12.43 -12.38
N ARG A 336 -4.90 -11.83 -13.05
CA ARG A 336 -4.69 -10.72 -13.99
C ARG A 336 -5.15 -9.38 -13.42
N GLU A 337 -4.31 -8.36 -13.55
CA GLU A 337 -4.66 -6.97 -13.28
C GLU A 337 -5.75 -6.50 -14.25
N PRO A 338 -6.69 -5.62 -13.78
CA PRO A 338 -7.74 -5.08 -14.64
C PRO A 338 -7.15 -4.21 -15.76
N VAL A 339 -7.61 -4.45 -16.99
CA VAL A 339 -7.19 -3.64 -18.14
C VAL A 339 -7.74 -2.23 -17.99
N PRO A 340 -6.91 -1.18 -18.10
CA PRO A 340 -7.36 0.20 -18.01
C PRO A 340 -8.30 0.57 -19.16
N VAL A 341 -9.43 1.23 -18.85
CA VAL A 341 -10.39 1.74 -19.84
C VAL A 341 -10.47 3.25 -19.77
N THR A 342 -10.51 3.91 -20.91
CA THR A 342 -10.72 5.37 -20.99
C THR A 342 -12.16 5.66 -21.37
N ILE A 343 -12.90 6.39 -20.50
CA ILE A 343 -14.30 6.75 -20.69
C ILE A 343 -14.39 8.27 -20.88
N LYS A 344 -15.00 8.74 -21.99
CA LYS A 344 -15.07 10.17 -22.33
C LYS A 344 -16.47 10.57 -22.76
N ILE A 345 -17.02 11.54 -22.06
CA ILE A 345 -18.23 12.26 -22.44
C ILE A 345 -17.92 13.75 -22.28
N VAL A 346 -17.67 14.42 -23.39
CA VAL A 346 -17.26 15.84 -23.41
C VAL A 346 -18.28 16.63 -24.17
N PRO A 347 -18.76 17.73 -23.64
CA PRO A 347 -19.72 18.61 -24.39
C PRO A 347 -19.26 18.94 -25.81
N PRO A 348 -20.14 18.92 -26.78
CA PRO A 348 -21.61 18.88 -26.67
C PRO A 348 -22.19 17.46 -26.46
N ALA A 349 -21.39 16.41 -26.40
CA ALA A 349 -21.88 15.07 -26.11
C ALA A 349 -22.34 14.95 -24.66
N THR A 350 -23.53 14.37 -24.47
CA THR A 350 -24.12 14.06 -23.16
C THR A 350 -24.42 12.57 -22.99
N CYS A 351 -24.20 11.78 -24.04
CA CYS A 351 -24.46 10.35 -24.05
C CYS A 351 -23.29 9.59 -24.64
N LEU A 352 -22.89 8.51 -23.97
CA LEU A 352 -21.98 7.50 -24.47
C LEU A 352 -22.75 6.19 -24.67
N LEU A 353 -22.85 5.73 -25.91
CA LEU A 353 -23.40 4.41 -26.22
C LEU A 353 -22.28 3.41 -26.52
N VAL A 354 -22.16 2.40 -25.64
CA VAL A 354 -21.17 1.35 -25.75
C VAL A 354 -21.80 0.11 -26.38
N THR A 355 -21.28 -0.30 -27.50
CA THR A 355 -21.80 -1.44 -28.26
C THR A 355 -20.81 -2.62 -28.28
N GLY A 356 -21.24 -3.79 -28.72
CA GLY A 356 -20.41 -4.98 -28.83
C GLY A 356 -20.95 -6.18 -28.03
N PRO A 357 -20.27 -7.33 -28.08
CA PRO A 357 -20.68 -8.53 -27.33
C PRO A 357 -20.48 -8.38 -25.81
N ASN A 358 -21.23 -9.15 -25.02
CA ASN A 358 -21.22 -9.07 -23.56
C ASN A 358 -19.85 -9.43 -22.94
N THR A 359 -19.11 -10.31 -23.60
CA THR A 359 -17.78 -10.74 -23.19
C THR A 359 -16.71 -9.64 -23.27
N GLY A 360 -17.04 -8.47 -23.89
CA GLY A 360 -16.12 -7.36 -24.11
C GLY A 360 -15.83 -6.50 -22.87
N GLY A 361 -16.58 -6.66 -21.75
CA GLY A 361 -16.40 -5.85 -20.54
C GLY A 361 -17.33 -4.63 -20.44
N LYS A 362 -18.46 -4.59 -21.19
CA LYS A 362 -19.44 -3.48 -21.19
C LYS A 362 -19.96 -3.16 -19.79
N THR A 363 -20.48 -4.14 -19.08
CA THR A 363 -21.03 -4.01 -17.73
C THR A 363 -19.96 -3.54 -16.74
N VAL A 364 -18.72 -4.06 -16.86
CA VAL A 364 -17.59 -3.63 -16.00
C VAL A 364 -17.24 -2.17 -16.24
N ALA A 365 -17.21 -1.71 -17.49
CA ALA A 365 -16.93 -0.30 -17.80
C ALA A 365 -18.05 0.62 -17.27
N LEU A 366 -19.30 0.19 -17.38
CA LEU A 366 -20.46 0.91 -16.85
C LEU A 366 -20.38 1.02 -15.32
N LYS A 367 -20.15 -0.09 -14.64
CA LYS A 367 -19.93 -0.13 -13.18
C LYS A 367 -18.72 0.74 -12.79
N THR A 368 -17.62 0.67 -13.54
CA THR A 368 -16.43 1.49 -13.29
C THR A 368 -16.77 2.99 -13.34
N ALA A 369 -17.46 3.45 -14.38
CA ALA A 369 -17.84 4.85 -14.51
C ALA A 369 -18.66 5.35 -13.32
N GLY A 370 -19.69 4.60 -12.92
CA GLY A 370 -20.54 4.96 -11.78
C GLY A 370 -19.81 4.91 -10.45
N LEU A 371 -19.05 3.84 -10.22
CA LEU A 371 -18.32 3.65 -8.97
C LEU A 371 -17.25 4.73 -8.76
N LEU A 372 -16.49 5.07 -9.80
CA LEU A 372 -15.46 6.12 -9.70
C LEU A 372 -16.08 7.51 -9.50
N ALA A 373 -17.24 7.80 -10.10
CA ALA A 373 -17.98 9.02 -9.80
C ALA A 373 -18.41 9.10 -8.33
N MET A 374 -18.93 8.00 -7.77
CA MET A 374 -19.27 7.91 -6.34
C MET A 374 -18.05 8.05 -5.44
N MET A 375 -16.94 7.41 -5.77
CA MET A 375 -15.68 7.52 -5.03
C MET A 375 -15.21 8.97 -4.98
N ALA A 376 -15.15 9.65 -6.13
CA ALA A 376 -14.80 11.06 -6.20
C ALA A 376 -15.68 11.93 -5.29
N GLN A 377 -17.00 11.73 -5.36
CA GLN A 377 -17.96 12.48 -4.53
C GLN A 377 -17.90 12.12 -3.04
N ALA A 378 -17.34 10.97 -2.68
CA ALA A 378 -17.03 10.60 -1.29
C ALA A 378 -15.64 11.11 -0.82
N GLY A 379 -14.93 11.88 -1.65
CA GLY A 379 -13.59 12.40 -1.35
C GLY A 379 -12.48 11.36 -1.47
N LEU A 380 -12.72 10.27 -2.21
CA LEU A 380 -11.73 9.23 -2.49
C LEU A 380 -11.05 9.52 -3.84
N HIS A 381 -9.75 9.29 -3.89
CA HIS A 381 -9.04 9.24 -5.17
C HIS A 381 -9.53 8.06 -6.01
N ILE A 382 -9.51 8.24 -7.31
CA ILE A 382 -9.98 7.24 -8.26
C ILE A 382 -8.81 6.53 -8.95
N PRO A 383 -8.86 5.21 -9.15
CA PRO A 383 -7.84 4.46 -9.88
C PRO A 383 -7.89 4.75 -11.38
N ALA A 384 -7.38 5.92 -11.76
CA ALA A 384 -7.33 6.43 -13.11
C ALA A 384 -6.01 7.17 -13.37
N ALA A 385 -5.74 7.59 -14.60
CA ALA A 385 -4.60 8.43 -14.90
C ALA A 385 -4.92 9.92 -14.68
N ASP A 386 -3.87 10.72 -14.54
CA ASP A 386 -3.95 12.17 -14.46
C ASP A 386 -4.74 12.76 -15.65
N GLY A 387 -5.41 13.89 -15.42
CA GLY A 387 -6.27 14.52 -16.40
C GLY A 387 -7.71 13.98 -16.43
N SER A 388 -8.05 13.06 -15.52
CA SER A 388 -9.44 12.63 -15.33
C SER A 388 -10.28 13.76 -14.74
N ARG A 389 -11.51 13.95 -15.27
CA ARG A 389 -12.44 15.02 -14.88
C ARG A 389 -13.82 14.42 -14.56
N VAL A 390 -14.37 14.77 -13.40
CA VAL A 390 -15.66 14.24 -12.93
C VAL A 390 -16.57 15.37 -12.52
N PRO A 391 -17.79 15.50 -13.09
CA PRO A 391 -18.80 16.45 -12.59
C PRO A 391 -19.42 15.96 -11.30
N ILE A 392 -19.97 16.88 -10.51
CA ILE A 392 -20.73 16.53 -9.31
C ILE A 392 -22.17 16.23 -9.69
N PHE A 393 -22.57 14.99 -9.55
CA PHE A 393 -23.92 14.53 -9.84
C PHE A 393 -24.83 14.69 -8.64
N GLN A 394 -26.01 15.31 -8.85
CA GLN A 394 -27.07 15.41 -7.84
C GLN A 394 -27.83 14.09 -7.67
N SER A 395 -27.96 13.35 -8.75
CA SER A 395 -28.52 12.00 -8.74
C SER A 395 -27.73 11.05 -9.62
N LEU A 396 -27.65 9.80 -9.20
CA LEU A 396 -27.01 8.72 -9.93
C LEU A 396 -27.95 7.52 -9.96
N PHE A 397 -28.25 7.05 -11.15
CA PHE A 397 -29.18 5.96 -11.40
C PHE A 397 -28.49 4.83 -12.13
N VAL A 398 -28.88 3.60 -11.77
CA VAL A 398 -28.27 2.38 -12.30
C VAL A 398 -29.36 1.38 -12.63
N ASP A 399 -29.36 0.95 -13.87
CA ASP A 399 -30.15 -0.19 -14.37
C ASP A 399 -29.18 -1.22 -14.94
N ILE A 400 -28.61 -2.01 -14.03
CA ILE A 400 -27.69 -3.11 -14.34
C ILE A 400 -28.32 -4.35 -13.71
N GLY A 401 -28.83 -5.26 -14.54
CA GLY A 401 -29.45 -6.49 -14.11
C GLY A 401 -28.43 -7.64 -14.07
N ASP A 402 -28.37 -8.40 -12.97
CA ASP A 402 -27.81 -9.74 -12.99
C ASP A 402 -28.86 -10.70 -13.52
N GLU A 403 -28.66 -11.25 -14.71
CA GLU A 403 -29.54 -12.26 -15.35
C GLU A 403 -29.64 -13.58 -14.55
N GLN A 404 -28.96 -13.70 -13.41
CA GLN A 404 -28.80 -14.97 -12.65
C GLN A 404 -29.62 -15.09 -11.38
N SER A 405 -30.45 -14.11 -11.03
CA SER A 405 -31.33 -14.22 -9.86
C SER A 405 -32.62 -14.97 -10.20
N ILE A 406 -32.66 -16.26 -9.83
CA ILE A 406 -33.81 -17.15 -10.00
C ILE A 406 -35.07 -16.70 -9.21
N ASP A 407 -34.88 -15.80 -8.23
CA ASP A 407 -35.97 -15.28 -7.37
C ASP A 407 -36.76 -14.13 -7.98
N ALA A 408 -36.32 -13.53 -9.09
CA ALA A 408 -37.03 -12.44 -9.76
C ALA A 408 -37.78 -12.93 -10.98
N SER A 409 -38.84 -13.72 -10.79
CA SER A 409 -39.69 -14.29 -11.83
C SER A 409 -40.72 -13.33 -12.48
N LEU A 410 -40.56 -12.01 -12.30
CA LEU A 410 -41.16 -11.04 -13.21
C LEU A 410 -40.22 -10.85 -14.39
N SER A 411 -40.70 -10.93 -15.63
CA SER A 411 -39.86 -10.86 -16.84
C SER A 411 -38.84 -9.71 -16.67
N THR A 412 -37.57 -9.99 -16.95
CA THR A 412 -36.44 -9.03 -16.88
C THR A 412 -36.80 -7.67 -17.47
N PHE A 413 -37.56 -7.65 -18.57
CA PHE A 413 -38.09 -6.46 -19.23
C PHE A 413 -38.96 -5.58 -18.30
N SER A 414 -39.95 -6.18 -17.61
CA SER A 414 -40.84 -5.41 -16.71
C SER A 414 -40.09 -4.80 -15.53
N GLY A 415 -39.08 -5.49 -15.03
CA GLY A 415 -38.18 -4.98 -13.97
C GLY A 415 -37.40 -3.75 -14.44
N HIS A 416 -36.78 -3.80 -15.61
CA HIS A 416 -36.05 -2.69 -16.22
C HIS A 416 -36.95 -1.47 -16.44
N ILE A 417 -38.14 -1.66 -17.02
CA ILE A 417 -39.07 -0.56 -17.28
C ILE A 417 -39.58 0.08 -15.99
N THR A 418 -39.87 -0.71 -14.95
CA THR A 418 -40.28 -0.18 -13.64
C THR A 418 -39.17 0.65 -13.00
N ASN A 419 -37.93 0.17 -13.07
CA ASN A 419 -36.76 0.88 -12.57
C ASN A 419 -36.55 2.20 -13.33
N ILE A 420 -36.56 2.17 -14.67
CA ILE A 420 -36.43 3.36 -15.53
C ILE A 420 -37.55 4.39 -15.23
N ALA A 421 -38.78 3.95 -15.04
CA ALA A 421 -39.90 4.83 -14.68
C ALA A 421 -39.72 5.45 -13.28
N ALA A 422 -39.08 4.75 -12.34
CA ALA A 422 -38.76 5.30 -11.03
C ALA A 422 -37.63 6.33 -11.12
N MET A 423 -36.59 6.07 -11.94
CA MET A 423 -35.51 7.01 -12.21
C MET A 423 -36.03 8.32 -12.79
N ASP A 424 -36.91 8.23 -13.78
CA ASP A 424 -37.49 9.42 -14.43
C ASP A 424 -38.21 10.36 -13.45
N ARG A 425 -38.93 9.79 -12.48
CA ARG A 425 -39.67 10.57 -11.45
C ARG A 425 -38.75 11.28 -10.45
N SER A 426 -37.55 10.71 -10.20
CA SER A 426 -36.64 11.21 -9.17
C SER A 426 -35.38 11.90 -9.76
N LEU A 427 -35.35 12.17 -11.07
CA LEU A 427 -34.23 12.76 -11.77
C LEU A 427 -33.95 14.19 -11.28
N ALA A 428 -32.76 14.41 -10.74
CA ALA A 428 -32.24 15.73 -10.37
C ALA A 428 -30.91 15.96 -11.08
N VAL A 429 -30.84 16.99 -11.92
CA VAL A 429 -29.66 17.33 -12.74
C VAL A 429 -28.68 18.23 -11.96
N PRO A 430 -27.38 18.10 -12.20
CA PRO A 430 -26.69 17.13 -13.07
C PRO A 430 -26.88 15.69 -12.59
N SER A 431 -27.17 14.77 -13.49
CA SER A 431 -27.38 13.37 -13.16
C SER A 431 -26.58 12.44 -14.05
N LEU A 432 -26.19 11.28 -13.52
CA LEU A 432 -25.59 10.18 -14.26
C LEU A 432 -26.58 9.03 -14.32
N VAL A 433 -26.92 8.60 -15.53
CA VAL A 433 -27.83 7.46 -15.78
C VAL A 433 -27.05 6.37 -16.47
N LEU A 434 -26.98 5.21 -15.83
CA LEU A 434 -26.26 4.03 -16.30
C LEU A 434 -27.28 2.94 -16.68
N LEU A 435 -27.31 2.57 -17.97
CA LEU A 435 -28.26 1.62 -18.51
C LEU A 435 -27.50 0.44 -19.17
N ASP A 436 -27.63 -0.75 -18.62
CA ASP A 436 -27.03 -1.95 -19.21
C ASP A 436 -28.08 -2.66 -20.08
N GLU A 437 -27.71 -3.01 -21.31
CA GLU A 437 -28.55 -3.71 -22.27
C GLU A 437 -29.95 -3.10 -22.47
N VAL A 438 -29.99 -1.76 -22.61
CA VAL A 438 -31.27 -1.03 -22.72
C VAL A 438 -32.17 -1.58 -23.84
N GLY A 439 -33.43 -1.87 -23.46
CA GLY A 439 -34.41 -2.46 -24.35
C GLY A 439 -34.36 -3.99 -24.50
N SER A 440 -33.49 -4.69 -23.71
CA SER A 440 -33.43 -6.16 -23.71
C SER A 440 -34.70 -6.81 -23.11
N GLY A 441 -34.93 -8.08 -23.42
CA GLY A 441 -36.03 -8.87 -22.87
C GLY A 441 -37.36 -8.75 -23.63
N THR A 442 -37.39 -8.06 -24.80
CA THR A 442 -38.56 -8.00 -25.70
C THR A 442 -38.14 -8.20 -27.16
N ASP A 443 -39.10 -8.06 -28.09
CA ASP A 443 -38.79 -8.13 -29.53
C ASP A 443 -37.66 -7.15 -29.88
N PRO A 444 -36.66 -7.56 -30.68
CA PRO A 444 -35.46 -6.74 -30.99
C PRO A 444 -35.79 -5.42 -31.68
N ILE A 445 -36.85 -5.32 -32.47
CA ILE A 445 -37.27 -4.10 -33.17
C ILE A 445 -37.92 -3.14 -32.18
N GLU A 446 -38.83 -3.65 -31.35
CA GLU A 446 -39.52 -2.86 -30.33
C GLU A 446 -38.53 -2.43 -29.21
N GLY A 447 -37.70 -3.34 -28.75
CA GLY A 447 -36.67 -3.08 -27.73
C GLY A 447 -35.66 -2.05 -28.20
N GLY A 448 -35.21 -2.15 -29.47
CA GLY A 448 -34.31 -1.17 -30.06
C GLY A 448 -34.95 0.23 -30.18
N ALA A 449 -36.21 0.32 -30.61
CA ALA A 449 -36.93 1.58 -30.70
C ALA A 449 -37.18 2.23 -29.34
N LEU A 450 -37.56 1.40 -28.34
CA LEU A 450 -37.76 1.84 -26.96
C LEU A 450 -36.44 2.29 -26.32
N GLY A 451 -35.35 1.56 -26.56
CA GLY A 451 -34.01 1.92 -26.05
C GLY A 451 -33.58 3.29 -26.58
N VAL A 452 -33.77 3.58 -27.87
CA VAL A 452 -33.51 4.93 -28.45
C VAL A 452 -34.33 5.99 -27.72
N ALA A 453 -35.64 5.75 -27.56
CA ALA A 453 -36.54 6.70 -26.93
C ALA A 453 -36.17 6.97 -25.44
N ILE A 454 -35.80 5.94 -24.68
CA ILE A 454 -35.35 6.07 -23.27
C ILE A 454 -34.09 6.91 -23.18
N ILE A 455 -33.06 6.61 -23.97
CA ILE A 455 -31.80 7.34 -23.97
C ILE A 455 -32.05 8.81 -24.35
N ASP A 456 -32.81 9.05 -25.42
CA ASP A 456 -33.09 10.40 -25.86
C ASP A 456 -33.89 11.20 -24.83
N HIS A 457 -34.85 10.56 -24.16
CA HIS A 457 -35.62 11.18 -23.09
C HIS A 457 -34.74 11.68 -21.93
N PHE A 458 -33.88 10.85 -21.39
CA PHE A 458 -32.96 11.24 -20.29
C PHE A 458 -31.97 12.31 -20.73
N ARG A 459 -31.44 12.19 -21.95
CA ARG A 459 -30.53 13.18 -22.56
C ARG A 459 -31.21 14.56 -22.71
N GLN A 460 -32.44 14.60 -23.22
CA GLN A 460 -33.19 15.85 -23.34
C GLN A 460 -33.53 16.49 -21.98
N ARG A 461 -33.61 15.68 -20.90
CA ARG A 461 -33.76 16.19 -19.55
C ARG A 461 -32.46 16.65 -18.90
N GLY A 462 -31.36 16.66 -19.65
CA GLY A 462 -30.04 17.13 -19.18
C GLY A 462 -29.24 16.12 -18.38
N ALA A 463 -29.56 14.80 -18.45
CA ALA A 463 -28.78 13.77 -17.84
C ALA A 463 -27.55 13.40 -18.70
N THR A 464 -26.44 13.07 -18.04
CA THR A 464 -25.32 12.34 -18.65
C THR A 464 -25.69 10.87 -18.68
N VAL A 465 -25.71 10.26 -19.86
CA VAL A 465 -26.15 8.88 -20.05
C VAL A 465 -24.99 8.01 -20.51
N ILE A 466 -24.75 6.89 -19.85
CA ILE A 466 -23.90 5.82 -20.38
C ILE A 466 -24.80 4.59 -20.55
N ALA A 467 -24.95 4.14 -21.79
CA ALA A 467 -25.80 3.00 -22.11
C ALA A 467 -25.01 1.93 -22.85
N THR A 468 -25.33 0.67 -22.59
CA THR A 468 -24.83 -0.45 -23.40
C THR A 468 -25.96 -1.05 -24.23
N SER A 469 -25.65 -1.54 -25.40
CA SER A 469 -26.61 -2.26 -26.22
C SER A 469 -25.93 -3.07 -27.32
N HIS A 470 -26.67 -4.05 -27.85
CA HIS A 470 -26.28 -4.80 -29.02
C HIS A 470 -27.21 -4.56 -30.20
N TYR A 471 -28.30 -3.75 -30.08
CA TYR A 471 -29.29 -3.48 -31.11
C TYR A 471 -28.78 -2.52 -32.17
N ASP A 472 -29.06 -2.82 -33.45
CA ASP A 472 -28.63 -2.01 -34.59
C ASP A 472 -29.33 -0.65 -34.67
N ALA A 473 -30.57 -0.56 -34.15
CA ALA A 473 -31.29 0.71 -34.04
C ALA A 473 -30.51 1.74 -33.18
N LEU A 474 -29.91 1.28 -32.05
CA LEU A 474 -29.12 2.09 -31.16
C LEU A 474 -27.74 2.42 -31.77
N LYS A 475 -27.14 1.53 -32.54
CA LYS A 475 -25.89 1.80 -33.28
C LYS A 475 -26.12 2.90 -34.32
N THR A 476 -27.25 2.84 -35.06
CA THR A 476 -27.63 3.86 -36.04
C THR A 476 -27.90 5.19 -35.36
N TYR A 477 -28.67 5.20 -34.26
CA TYR A 477 -28.93 6.38 -33.47
C TYR A 477 -27.66 7.08 -33.01
N ALA A 478 -26.68 6.32 -32.48
CA ALA A 478 -25.42 6.87 -31.99
C ALA A 478 -24.55 7.47 -33.10
N SER A 479 -24.64 6.93 -34.33
CA SER A 479 -23.87 7.47 -35.48
C SER A 479 -24.53 8.65 -36.17
N THR A 480 -25.84 8.87 -35.97
CA THR A 480 -26.60 9.92 -36.66
C THR A 480 -27.04 11.09 -35.80
N THR A 481 -26.99 10.92 -34.45
CA THR A 481 -27.55 11.93 -33.53
C THR A 481 -26.44 12.76 -32.89
N ALA A 482 -26.51 14.07 -33.07
CA ALA A 482 -25.58 14.99 -32.41
C ALA A 482 -25.71 14.92 -30.89
N GLY A 483 -24.57 14.95 -30.18
CA GLY A 483 -24.54 14.85 -28.73
C GLY A 483 -24.56 13.40 -28.18
N VAL A 484 -24.52 12.41 -29.04
CA VAL A 484 -24.33 10.99 -28.70
C VAL A 484 -23.00 10.53 -29.27
N THR A 485 -22.20 9.92 -28.43
CA THR A 485 -20.91 9.34 -28.81
C THR A 485 -21.03 7.82 -28.87
N ALA A 486 -20.69 7.23 -30.00
CA ALA A 486 -20.58 5.77 -30.11
C ALA A 486 -19.20 5.29 -29.67
N ALA A 487 -19.17 4.19 -28.97
CA ALA A 487 -17.94 3.45 -28.70
C ALA A 487 -18.19 1.93 -28.74
N ALA A 488 -17.14 1.18 -29.03
CA ALA A 488 -17.20 -0.28 -28.99
C ALA A 488 -15.96 -0.85 -28.31
N PHE A 489 -16.07 -2.01 -27.67
CA PHE A 489 -14.89 -2.72 -27.21
C PHE A 489 -14.11 -3.32 -28.37
N GLY A 490 -12.79 -3.11 -28.34
CA GLY A 490 -11.87 -3.67 -29.31
C GLY A 490 -11.68 -5.18 -29.11
N PHE A 491 -11.36 -5.86 -30.20
CA PHE A 491 -10.95 -7.26 -30.22
C PHE A 491 -9.63 -7.37 -30.99
N ASP A 492 -8.78 -8.25 -30.53
CA ASP A 492 -7.57 -8.62 -31.25
C ASP A 492 -7.95 -9.22 -32.60
N ALA A 493 -7.32 -8.78 -33.67
CA ALA A 493 -7.68 -9.17 -35.04
C ALA A 493 -7.40 -10.66 -35.32
N ASP A 494 -6.33 -11.20 -34.68
CA ASP A 494 -5.85 -12.55 -34.93
C ASP A 494 -6.46 -13.58 -33.96
N THR A 495 -6.57 -13.17 -32.67
CA THR A 495 -7.07 -14.04 -31.59
C THR A 495 -8.54 -13.82 -31.29
N PHE A 496 -9.19 -12.78 -31.76
CA PHE A 496 -10.53 -12.29 -31.36
C PHE A 496 -10.75 -12.24 -29.83
N ALA A 497 -9.65 -12.22 -29.08
CA ALA A 497 -9.71 -12.00 -27.65
C ALA A 497 -10.14 -10.55 -27.38
N PRO A 498 -10.97 -10.28 -26.38
CA PRO A 498 -11.33 -8.92 -26.04
C PRO A 498 -10.10 -8.15 -25.56
N THR A 499 -9.87 -6.95 -26.11
CA THR A 499 -8.79 -6.06 -25.63
C THR A 499 -9.20 -5.27 -24.41
N TYR A 500 -10.48 -5.26 -24.05
CA TYR A 500 -11.09 -4.50 -22.97
C TYR A 500 -10.87 -2.97 -23.09
N GLN A 501 -10.52 -2.47 -24.29
CA GLN A 501 -10.33 -1.06 -24.57
C GLN A 501 -11.49 -0.53 -25.41
N LEU A 502 -11.96 0.70 -25.08
CA LEU A 502 -13.00 1.38 -25.85
C LEU A 502 -12.40 2.09 -27.06
N VAL A 503 -12.98 1.81 -28.24
CA VAL A 503 -12.70 2.44 -29.51
C VAL A 503 -13.85 3.41 -29.79
N TYR A 504 -13.57 4.70 -29.89
CA TYR A 504 -14.56 5.75 -30.06
C TYR A 504 -14.86 6.00 -31.56
N GLY A 505 -16.12 6.46 -31.85
CA GLY A 505 -16.56 6.80 -33.20
C GLY A 505 -16.99 5.59 -34.04
N SER A 506 -16.75 4.37 -33.58
CA SER A 506 -17.24 3.15 -34.20
C SER A 506 -18.37 2.54 -33.37
N ALA A 507 -19.47 2.22 -33.99
CA ALA A 507 -20.58 1.50 -33.34
C ALA A 507 -20.32 -0.02 -33.25
N GLY A 508 -19.10 -0.48 -33.53
CA GLY A 508 -18.71 -1.88 -33.51
C GLY A 508 -19.50 -2.81 -34.41
N ARG A 509 -18.86 -3.76 -35.01
CA ARG A 509 -19.55 -4.81 -35.80
C ARG A 509 -19.95 -5.99 -34.92
N SER A 510 -20.97 -6.69 -35.32
CA SER A 510 -21.35 -7.98 -34.74
C SER A 510 -20.32 -9.04 -35.14
N LEU A 511 -19.64 -9.63 -34.15
CA LEU A 511 -18.61 -10.65 -34.33
C LEU A 511 -19.10 -12.06 -33.97
N ALA A 512 -20.42 -12.23 -33.82
CA ALA A 512 -21.03 -13.48 -33.34
C ALA A 512 -20.69 -14.67 -34.20
N LEU A 513 -20.75 -14.53 -35.53
CA LEU A 513 -20.45 -15.61 -36.45
C LEU A 513 -18.97 -15.98 -36.50
N GLU A 514 -18.09 -14.97 -36.44
CA GLU A 514 -16.64 -15.16 -36.36
C GLU A 514 -16.25 -15.86 -35.04
N MET A 515 -16.83 -15.42 -33.92
CA MET A 515 -16.60 -16.04 -32.61
C MET A 515 -17.12 -17.48 -32.57
N ALA A 516 -18.34 -17.75 -33.12
CA ALA A 516 -18.90 -19.09 -33.19
C ALA A 516 -18.00 -20.04 -33.98
N GLY A 517 -17.39 -19.54 -35.07
CA GLY A 517 -16.44 -20.32 -35.88
C GLY A 517 -15.19 -20.71 -35.09
N ARG A 518 -14.67 -19.80 -34.28
CA ARG A 518 -13.51 -20.07 -33.43
C ARG A 518 -13.79 -20.98 -32.25
N LEU A 519 -14.98 -20.89 -31.67
CA LEU A 519 -15.44 -21.78 -30.60
C LEU A 519 -15.72 -23.22 -31.09
N GLY A 520 -15.47 -23.45 -32.38
CA GLY A 520 -15.57 -24.79 -32.96
C GLY A 520 -16.93 -25.15 -33.57
N LEU A 521 -17.82 -24.15 -33.77
CA LEU A 521 -19.05 -24.37 -34.47
C LEU A 521 -18.75 -24.77 -35.94
N ASN A 522 -19.45 -25.82 -36.44
CA ASN A 522 -19.22 -26.37 -37.78
C ASN A 522 -19.29 -25.26 -38.86
N PRO A 523 -18.28 -25.13 -39.76
CA PRO A 523 -18.23 -24.11 -40.81
C PRO A 523 -19.48 -24.12 -41.71
N ALA A 524 -20.14 -25.27 -41.94
CA ALA A 524 -21.39 -25.35 -42.70
C ALA A 524 -22.53 -24.60 -42.00
N VAL A 525 -22.62 -24.63 -40.67
CA VAL A 525 -23.63 -23.90 -39.89
C VAL A 525 -23.39 -22.39 -40.01
N ILE A 526 -22.14 -21.95 -39.93
CA ILE A 526 -21.77 -20.55 -40.07
C ILE A 526 -22.04 -20.02 -41.48
N ALA A 527 -21.75 -20.84 -42.52
CA ALA A 527 -22.08 -20.52 -43.89
C ALA A 527 -23.59 -20.36 -44.10
N ALA A 528 -24.39 -21.29 -43.56
CA ALA A 528 -25.84 -21.23 -43.58
C ALA A 528 -26.37 -19.99 -42.80
N ALA A 529 -25.80 -19.67 -41.65
CA ALA A 529 -26.16 -18.49 -40.89
C ALA A 529 -25.88 -17.18 -41.64
N ARG A 530 -24.75 -17.11 -42.36
CA ARG A 530 -24.43 -15.96 -43.25
C ARG A 530 -25.41 -15.81 -44.42
N GLN A 531 -25.91 -16.92 -44.95
CA GLN A 531 -26.93 -16.90 -46.02
C GLN A 531 -28.29 -16.39 -45.53
N ASN A 532 -28.61 -16.61 -44.25
CA ASN A 532 -29.84 -16.17 -43.61
C ASN A 532 -29.79 -14.69 -43.14
N LEU A 533 -28.63 -14.05 -43.17
CA LEU A 533 -28.53 -12.60 -42.93
C LEU A 533 -29.16 -11.83 -44.06
N SER A 534 -30.00 -10.84 -43.75
CA SER A 534 -30.61 -9.99 -44.76
C SER A 534 -29.53 -9.21 -45.56
N ALA A 535 -29.75 -8.98 -46.84
CA ALA A 535 -28.82 -8.25 -47.71
C ALA A 535 -28.49 -6.84 -47.17
N ARG A 536 -29.38 -6.25 -46.40
CA ARG A 536 -29.23 -4.92 -45.78
C ARG A 536 -28.31 -4.96 -44.56
N GLU A 537 -28.42 -6.04 -43.78
CA GLU A 537 -27.53 -6.29 -42.62
C GLU A 537 -26.11 -6.62 -43.08
N ALA A 538 -25.96 -7.36 -44.18
CA ALA A 538 -24.68 -7.66 -44.79
C ALA A 538 -23.94 -6.38 -45.27
N GLN A 539 -24.64 -5.47 -45.98
CA GLN A 539 -24.08 -4.18 -46.42
C GLN A 539 -23.69 -3.28 -45.23
N LEU A 540 -24.54 -3.19 -44.19
CA LEU A 540 -24.22 -2.43 -42.99
C LEU A 540 -22.98 -2.97 -42.28
N SER A 541 -22.89 -4.27 -42.16
CA SER A 541 -21.75 -4.98 -41.56
C SER A 541 -20.44 -4.69 -42.31
N GLU A 542 -20.48 -4.68 -43.66
CA GLU A 542 -19.32 -4.39 -44.50
C GLU A 542 -18.87 -2.90 -44.36
N HIS A 543 -19.81 -1.98 -44.33
CA HIS A 543 -19.50 -0.55 -44.09
C HIS A 543 -18.90 -0.30 -42.71
N LEU A 544 -19.47 -0.89 -41.68
CA LEU A 544 -18.95 -0.82 -40.33
C LEU A 544 -17.55 -1.45 -40.22
N ALA A 545 -17.28 -2.56 -40.90
CA ALA A 545 -15.96 -3.18 -40.94
C ALA A 545 -14.90 -2.29 -41.59
N LYS A 546 -15.25 -1.53 -42.61
CA LYS A 546 -14.36 -0.58 -43.27
C LYS A 546 -14.04 0.62 -42.35
N ILE A 547 -15.06 1.20 -41.72
CA ILE A 547 -14.91 2.31 -40.74
C ILE A 547 -14.03 1.84 -39.58
N ASP A 548 -14.24 0.63 -39.06
CA ASP A 548 -13.48 0.03 -37.96
C ASP A 548 -11.99 -0.18 -38.34
N HIS A 549 -11.72 -0.55 -39.59
CA HIS A 549 -10.36 -0.66 -40.11
C HIS A 549 -9.65 0.69 -40.19
N ASP A 550 -10.30 1.69 -40.75
CA ASP A 550 -9.75 3.04 -40.92
C ASP A 550 -9.51 3.72 -39.56
N MET A 551 -10.42 3.51 -38.60
CA MET A 551 -10.28 4.02 -37.25
C MET A 551 -9.13 3.38 -36.47
N ARG A 552 -8.91 2.07 -36.61
CA ARG A 552 -7.74 1.41 -35.99
C ARG A 552 -6.42 1.94 -36.53
N ALA A 553 -6.36 2.23 -37.82
CA ALA A 553 -5.20 2.86 -38.44
C ALA A 553 -4.92 4.23 -37.81
N LEU A 554 -5.97 5.04 -37.66
CA LEU A 554 -5.90 6.39 -37.08
C LEU A 554 -5.52 6.34 -35.58
N GLU A 555 -6.09 5.41 -34.83
CA GLU A 555 -5.71 5.21 -33.41
C GLU A 555 -4.26 4.73 -33.25
N HIS A 556 -3.79 3.88 -34.16
CA HIS A 556 -2.39 3.44 -34.15
C HIS A 556 -1.45 4.63 -34.35
N GLU A 557 -1.77 5.52 -35.30
CA GLU A 557 -1.02 6.73 -35.55
C GLU A 557 -1.05 7.71 -34.37
N GLN A 558 -2.23 7.88 -33.75
CA GLN A 558 -2.38 8.69 -32.54
C GLN A 558 -1.56 8.14 -31.35
N ARG A 559 -1.54 6.79 -31.18
CA ARG A 559 -0.73 6.15 -30.13
C ARG A 559 0.76 6.33 -30.36
N LEU A 560 1.21 6.27 -31.60
CA LEU A 560 2.61 6.53 -31.93
C LEU A 560 2.99 7.98 -31.59
N THR A 561 2.14 8.94 -32.03
CA THR A 561 2.35 10.37 -31.74
C THR A 561 2.31 10.67 -30.24
N ALA A 562 1.39 10.03 -29.48
CA ALA A 562 1.32 10.19 -28.04
C ALA A 562 2.57 9.63 -27.33
N ARG A 563 3.08 8.46 -27.79
CA ARG A 563 4.34 7.89 -27.25
C ARG A 563 5.54 8.78 -27.56
N GLU A 564 5.63 9.33 -28.77
CA GLU A 564 6.69 10.27 -29.13
C GLU A 564 6.65 11.53 -28.27
N ARG A 565 5.44 12.07 -28.04
CA ARG A 565 5.22 13.22 -27.16
C ARG A 565 5.64 12.90 -25.71
N GLN A 566 5.26 11.76 -25.20
CA GLN A 566 5.63 11.31 -23.84
C GLN A 566 7.15 11.11 -23.70
N THR A 567 7.83 10.58 -24.74
CA THR A 567 9.29 10.46 -24.74
C THR A 567 9.98 11.83 -24.81
N LEU A 568 9.41 12.78 -25.56
CA LEU A 568 9.89 14.15 -25.60
C LEU A 568 9.75 14.83 -24.23
N GLU A 569 8.58 14.76 -23.61
CA GLU A 569 8.32 15.32 -22.27
C GLU A 569 9.25 14.71 -21.20
N ALA A 570 9.47 13.40 -21.25
CA ALA A 570 10.40 12.72 -20.35
C ALA A 570 11.86 13.14 -20.57
N THR A 571 12.27 13.38 -21.83
CA THR A 571 13.62 13.88 -22.15
C THR A 571 13.81 15.33 -21.75
N GLU A 572 12.80 16.18 -21.95
CA GLU A 572 12.81 17.56 -21.45
C GLU A 572 12.89 17.66 -19.94
N ALA A 573 12.09 16.85 -19.21
CA ALA A 573 12.15 16.79 -17.76
C ALA A 573 13.54 16.36 -17.28
N ARG A 574 14.15 15.37 -17.96
CA ARG A 574 15.51 14.92 -17.66
C ARG A 574 16.58 15.98 -17.93
N LEU A 575 16.41 16.76 -18.98
CA LEU A 575 17.30 17.88 -19.29
C LEU A 575 17.19 18.98 -18.24
N ARG A 576 15.99 19.38 -17.83
CA ARG A 576 15.78 20.37 -16.76
C ARG A 576 16.43 19.94 -15.44
N LEU A 577 16.22 18.67 -15.01
CA LEU A 577 16.90 18.15 -13.82
C LEU A 577 18.43 18.19 -13.93
N ARG A 578 18.97 18.01 -15.15
CA ARG A 578 20.41 18.06 -15.38
C ARG A 578 20.96 19.48 -15.39
N GLU A 579 20.17 20.43 -15.91
CA GLU A 579 20.48 21.87 -15.84
C GLU A 579 20.47 22.38 -14.41
N ASP A 580 19.44 22.01 -13.62
CA ASP A 580 19.36 22.39 -12.21
C ASP A 580 20.54 21.81 -11.39
N ALA A 581 20.90 20.55 -11.68
CA ALA A 581 22.05 19.91 -11.02
C ALA A 581 23.40 20.56 -11.41
N LEU A 582 23.53 21.07 -12.63
CA LEU A 582 24.71 21.82 -13.08
C LEU A 582 24.77 23.18 -12.40
N LEU A 583 23.66 23.91 -12.34
CA LEU A 583 23.58 25.20 -11.64
C LEU A 583 23.93 25.07 -10.15
N GLN A 584 23.39 24.05 -9.47
CA GLN A 584 23.73 23.77 -8.07
C GLN A 584 25.21 23.43 -7.89
N ARG A 585 25.80 22.68 -8.83
CA ARG A 585 27.25 22.37 -8.82
C ARG A 585 28.09 23.61 -9.04
N GLU A 586 27.68 24.49 -9.94
CA GLU A 586 28.37 25.76 -10.18
C GLU A 586 28.33 26.68 -8.96
N GLU A 587 27.18 26.75 -8.31
CA GLU A 587 26.99 27.56 -7.11
C GLU A 587 27.83 27.03 -5.93
N THR A 588 27.83 25.70 -5.72
CA THR A 588 28.67 25.07 -4.69
C THR A 588 30.17 25.22 -4.97
N PHE A 589 30.55 25.16 -6.23
CA PHE A 589 31.95 25.40 -6.63
C PHE A 589 32.36 26.85 -6.38
N ARG A 590 31.49 27.79 -6.71
CA ARG A 590 31.68 29.22 -6.48
C ARG A 590 31.83 29.58 -4.99
N LEU A 591 31.00 28.98 -4.15
CA LEU A 591 31.07 29.12 -2.70
C LEU A 591 32.39 28.57 -2.13
N ARG A 592 32.80 27.38 -2.54
CA ARG A 592 34.08 26.77 -2.14
C ARG A 592 35.28 27.58 -2.58
N LEU A 593 35.24 28.10 -3.82
CA LEU A 593 36.33 28.98 -4.32
C LEU A 593 36.43 30.28 -3.53
N ASN A 594 35.29 30.87 -3.16
CA ASN A 594 35.26 32.05 -2.31
C ASN A 594 35.77 31.80 -0.89
N GLU A 595 35.39 30.67 -0.28
CA GLU A 595 35.87 30.27 1.05
C GLU A 595 37.40 30.01 1.04
N GLU A 596 37.91 29.40 -0.02
CA GLU A 596 39.32 29.12 -0.18
C GLU A 596 40.13 30.39 -0.40
N LEU A 597 39.62 31.32 -1.23
CA LEU A 597 40.20 32.66 -1.40
C LEU A 597 40.22 33.47 -0.08
N GLU A 598 39.10 33.45 0.65
CA GLU A 598 39.04 34.12 1.97
C GLU A 598 40.01 33.50 2.99
N ALA A 599 40.18 32.18 2.95
CA ALA A 599 41.14 31.48 3.82
C ALA A 599 42.57 31.88 3.48
N GLN A 600 42.93 31.96 2.19
CA GLN A 600 44.23 32.39 1.72
C GLN A 600 44.50 33.88 2.11
N VAL A 601 43.51 34.74 1.95
CA VAL A 601 43.65 36.18 2.34
C VAL A 601 43.83 36.32 3.86
N ARG A 602 43.10 35.52 4.65
CA ARG A 602 43.26 35.50 6.11
C ARG A 602 44.63 34.97 6.53
N GLN A 603 45.14 33.98 5.86
CA GLN A 603 46.49 33.45 6.11
C GLN A 603 47.54 34.48 5.77
N ALA A 604 47.47 35.11 4.59
CA ALA A 604 48.39 36.15 4.19
C ALA A 604 48.41 37.34 5.16
N ARG A 605 47.23 37.77 5.66
CA ARG A 605 47.16 38.83 6.70
C ARG A 605 47.88 38.43 7.97
N ARG A 606 47.73 37.20 8.46
CA ARG A 606 48.45 36.74 9.67
C ARG A 606 49.94 36.72 9.45
N GLU A 607 50.45 36.26 8.30
CA GLU A 607 51.89 36.26 7.98
C GLU A 607 52.45 37.67 7.92
N ILE A 608 51.68 38.63 7.36
CA ILE A 608 52.07 40.06 7.38
C ILE A 608 52.10 40.65 8.79
N ASP A 609 51.11 40.33 9.62
CA ASP A 609 51.05 40.79 11.02
C ASP A 609 52.18 40.20 11.86
N ASP A 610 52.59 38.96 11.62
CA ASP A 610 53.73 38.31 12.25
C ASP A 610 55.05 38.98 11.85
N VAL A 611 55.23 39.34 10.57
CA VAL A 611 56.41 40.08 10.07
C VAL A 611 56.48 41.46 10.71
N ILE A 612 55.33 42.18 10.82
CA ILE A 612 55.24 43.48 11.51
C ILE A 612 55.56 43.34 13.00
N GLY A 613 55.06 42.24 13.63
CA GLY A 613 55.37 41.93 15.04
C GLY A 613 56.85 41.66 15.27
N GLN A 614 57.52 40.93 14.44
CA GLN A 614 58.96 40.67 14.47
C GLN A 614 59.80 41.97 14.26
N LEU A 615 59.32 42.82 13.37
CA LEU A 615 59.96 44.17 13.13
C LEU A 615 59.85 45.06 14.35
N LYS A 616 58.66 45.11 14.98
CA LYS A 616 58.45 45.91 16.19
C LYS A 616 59.28 45.36 17.34
N THR A 617 59.44 44.08 17.52
CA THR A 617 60.30 43.48 18.55
C THR A 617 61.80 43.74 18.29
N LYS A 618 62.25 43.64 17.04
CA LYS A 618 63.66 43.98 16.65
C LYS A 618 63.93 45.43 16.79
N THR A 619 63.05 46.36 16.45
CA THR A 619 63.18 47.79 16.65
C THR A 619 63.16 48.17 18.15
N ALA A 620 62.34 47.49 18.96
CA ALA A 620 62.30 47.73 20.41
C ALA A 620 63.55 47.15 21.13
N ALA A 621 64.16 46.12 20.62
CA ALA A 621 65.43 45.60 21.13
C ALA A 621 66.61 46.57 20.85
N LEU A 622 66.65 47.15 19.64
CA LEU A 622 67.62 48.12 19.24
C LEU A 622 67.50 49.46 20.03
N ALA A 623 66.29 49.80 20.50
CA ALA A 623 66.04 51.03 21.31
C ALA A 623 66.36 50.84 22.78
N ARG A 624 66.78 49.69 23.27
CA ARG A 624 67.07 49.45 24.72
C ARG A 624 68.54 49.50 25.12
N GLU A 625 69.47 49.70 24.15
CA GLU A 625 70.89 49.95 24.53
C GLU A 625 71.16 51.44 24.55
N PRO A 626 71.53 52.07 25.70
CA PRO A 626 71.86 53.44 25.75
C PRO A 626 73.34 53.67 25.33
N GLY A 627 73.54 54.24 24.13
CA GLY A 627 74.86 54.71 23.70
C GLY A 627 75.30 54.39 22.26
N LEU A 628 74.49 53.76 21.44
CA LEU A 628 74.86 53.55 20.01
C LEU A 628 74.04 54.46 19.10
N VAL A 629 74.70 55.35 18.37
CA VAL A 629 74.10 56.07 17.20
C VAL A 629 73.86 55.04 16.11
N VAL A 630 72.57 54.66 15.91
CA VAL A 630 72.18 53.73 14.85
C VAL A 630 72.57 54.29 13.50
N SER A 631 73.52 53.65 12.82
CA SER A 631 73.91 53.99 11.47
C SER A 631 72.79 53.83 10.45
N THR A 632 72.78 54.75 9.46
CA THR A 632 71.80 54.77 8.39
C THR A 632 71.81 53.43 7.57
N GLY A 633 72.89 52.62 7.66
CA GLY A 633 73.04 51.31 7.03
C GLY A 633 72.21 50.23 7.71
N GLU A 634 72.14 50.23 9.05
CA GLU A 634 71.38 49.18 9.76
C GLU A 634 69.86 49.34 9.69
N THR A 635 69.36 50.55 9.63
CA THR A 635 67.95 50.88 9.33
C THR A 635 67.60 50.56 7.89
N GLY A 636 68.56 50.65 6.99
CA GLY A 636 68.44 50.25 5.59
C GLY A 636 68.30 48.73 5.44
N ALA A 637 69.15 47.94 6.13
CA ALA A 637 69.13 46.51 6.15
C ALA A 637 67.79 45.93 6.71
N LEU A 638 67.30 46.47 7.81
CA LEU A 638 66.05 46.12 8.43
C LEU A 638 64.80 46.39 7.52
N ARG A 639 64.85 47.50 6.75
CA ARG A 639 63.81 47.75 5.74
C ARG A 639 63.96 46.85 4.50
N GLY A 640 65.19 46.45 4.16
CA GLY A 640 65.43 45.51 3.11
C GLY A 640 64.87 44.09 3.45
N ASP A 641 65.17 43.61 4.68
CA ASP A 641 64.66 42.32 5.19
C ASP A 641 63.11 42.30 5.28
N ALA A 642 62.46 43.36 5.72
CA ALA A 642 61.04 43.50 5.78
C ALA A 642 60.40 43.49 4.41
N ARG A 643 61.05 44.16 3.43
CA ARG A 643 60.53 44.21 2.08
C ARG A 643 60.69 42.83 1.40
N ALA A 644 61.81 42.17 1.65
CA ALA A 644 62.05 40.82 1.17
C ALA A 644 61.06 39.80 1.76
N ALA A 645 60.72 39.90 3.04
CA ALA A 645 59.72 39.05 3.68
C ALA A 645 58.30 39.29 3.14
N VAL A 646 57.91 40.53 2.90
CA VAL A 646 56.62 40.86 2.27
C VAL A 646 56.60 40.42 0.80
N ASP A 647 57.69 40.58 0.05
CA ASP A 647 57.79 40.13 -1.34
C ASP A 647 57.71 38.60 -1.46
N ILE A 648 58.22 37.84 -0.48
CA ILE A 648 58.06 36.37 -0.40
C ILE A 648 56.57 35.96 -0.22
N VAL A 649 55.83 36.68 0.68
CA VAL A 649 54.37 36.41 0.89
C VAL A 649 53.59 36.78 -0.37
N VAL A 650 53.91 37.92 -1.01
CA VAL A 650 53.24 38.36 -2.24
C VAL A 650 53.55 37.41 -3.40
N LYS A 651 54.80 36.89 -3.52
CA LYS A 651 55.23 35.96 -4.55
C LYS A 651 54.51 34.63 -4.39
N ARG A 652 54.31 34.15 -3.15
CA ARG A 652 53.54 32.92 -2.84
C ARG A 652 52.05 33.08 -3.15
N LEU A 653 51.49 34.26 -2.98
CA LEU A 653 50.10 34.56 -3.39
C LEU A 653 49.92 34.68 -4.90
N LEU A 654 50.97 35.09 -5.63
CA LEU A 654 50.94 35.26 -7.09
C LEU A 654 51.39 33.99 -7.84
N GLU A 655 52.00 33.00 -7.17
CA GLU A 655 52.27 31.69 -7.76
C GLU A 655 50.95 30.91 -7.89
N PRO A 656 50.52 30.55 -9.12
CA PRO A 656 49.38 29.69 -9.29
C PRO A 656 49.67 28.37 -8.60
N ALA A 657 48.68 27.87 -7.80
CA ALA A 657 48.72 26.56 -7.18
C ALA A 657 49.09 25.55 -8.26
N VAL A 658 50.20 24.84 -8.06
CA VAL A 658 50.70 23.82 -8.99
C VAL A 658 49.54 22.86 -9.24
N PRO A 659 49.11 22.68 -10.49
CA PRO A 659 48.13 21.62 -10.79
C PRO A 659 48.68 20.29 -10.35
N PRO A 660 47.84 19.36 -9.84
CA PRO A 660 48.30 18.03 -9.44
C PRO A 660 49.04 17.39 -10.63
N PRO A 661 50.10 16.58 -10.38
CA PRO A 661 50.95 16.06 -11.42
C PRO A 661 50.17 15.32 -12.49
N GLU A 662 50.34 15.68 -13.74
CA GLU A 662 49.83 14.96 -14.89
C GLU A 662 50.22 13.48 -14.74
N PRO A 663 49.28 12.55 -14.91
CA PRO A 663 49.66 11.14 -14.94
C PRO A 663 50.60 10.87 -16.11
N PRO A 664 51.54 9.92 -15.97
CA PRO A 664 52.64 9.68 -16.92
C PRO A 664 52.07 9.35 -18.29
N ALA A 665 52.84 9.77 -19.29
CA ALA A 665 52.57 9.64 -20.71
C ALA A 665 52.09 8.24 -21.09
N THR A 666 51.04 8.22 -21.85
CA THR A 666 50.26 7.14 -22.41
C THR A 666 51.12 6.04 -23.03
N SER A 667 51.02 4.83 -22.48
CA SER A 667 51.37 3.60 -23.20
C SER A 667 50.41 3.42 -24.39
N ALA A 668 50.89 2.87 -25.49
CA ALA A 668 50.05 2.57 -26.65
C ALA A 668 48.87 1.67 -26.20
N PRO A 669 47.64 1.95 -26.66
CA PRO A 669 46.48 1.20 -26.28
C PRO A 669 46.58 -0.25 -26.71
N THR A 670 46.21 -1.17 -25.83
CA THR A 670 46.16 -2.62 -26.08
C THR A 670 44.71 -3.11 -26.09
N VAL A 671 44.49 -4.30 -26.69
CA VAL A 671 43.16 -4.92 -26.69
C VAL A 671 42.70 -5.17 -25.25
N GLY A 672 41.51 -4.69 -24.90
CA GLY A 672 40.97 -4.74 -23.55
C GLY A 672 41.08 -3.44 -22.76
N ASP A 673 41.86 -2.45 -23.22
CA ASP A 673 41.98 -1.16 -22.53
C ASP A 673 40.70 -0.30 -22.72
N ARG A 674 40.34 0.44 -21.67
CA ARG A 674 39.36 1.50 -21.75
C ARG A 674 39.98 2.77 -22.27
N VAL A 675 39.45 3.25 -23.36
CA VAL A 675 39.97 4.41 -24.07
C VAL A 675 38.89 5.47 -24.31
N VAL A 676 39.29 6.73 -24.32
CA VAL A 676 38.45 7.85 -24.76
C VAL A 676 38.90 8.28 -26.14
N VAL A 677 37.94 8.42 -27.06
CA VAL A 677 38.20 8.91 -28.40
C VAL A 677 38.37 10.42 -28.37
N GLY A 678 39.54 10.93 -28.67
CA GLY A 678 39.86 12.35 -28.72
C GLY A 678 38.92 13.09 -29.69
N GLY A 679 38.45 14.26 -29.28
CA GLY A 679 37.50 15.10 -30.05
C GLY A 679 36.02 14.76 -29.88
N LEU A 680 35.64 13.52 -29.52
CA LEU A 680 34.23 13.12 -29.31
C LEU A 680 33.87 12.81 -27.85
N GLY A 681 34.90 12.69 -26.96
CA GLY A 681 34.67 12.40 -25.54
C GLY A 681 33.96 11.07 -25.25
N LEU A 682 33.89 10.14 -26.17
CA LEU A 682 33.22 8.86 -26.03
C LEU A 682 34.19 7.83 -25.44
N GLU A 683 33.75 7.19 -24.36
CA GLU A 683 34.46 6.07 -23.75
C GLU A 683 34.07 4.74 -24.41
N GLY A 684 35.08 3.91 -24.73
CA GLY A 684 34.89 2.57 -25.25
C GLY A 684 36.00 1.62 -24.80
N VAL A 685 35.81 0.34 -25.05
CA VAL A 685 36.82 -0.71 -24.80
C VAL A 685 37.38 -1.17 -26.13
N VAL A 686 38.71 -1.27 -26.21
CA VAL A 686 39.41 -1.75 -27.44
C VAL A 686 39.15 -3.24 -27.62
N THR A 687 38.48 -3.60 -28.72
CA THR A 687 38.17 -5.01 -29.04
C THR A 687 39.19 -5.64 -29.99
N SER A 688 39.74 -4.88 -30.90
CA SER A 688 40.84 -5.31 -31.80
C SER A 688 41.63 -4.11 -32.31
N ILE A 689 42.90 -4.35 -32.69
CA ILE A 689 43.76 -3.33 -33.29
C ILE A 689 44.42 -3.95 -34.56
N HIS A 690 44.20 -3.27 -35.72
CA HIS A 690 44.81 -3.66 -37.01
C HIS A 690 45.27 -2.40 -37.76
N ASP A 691 46.42 -2.41 -38.28
CA ASP A 691 47.01 -1.38 -39.18
C ASP A 691 46.83 0.07 -38.68
N GLY A 692 47.10 0.32 -37.39
CA GLY A 692 46.99 1.68 -36.81
C GLY A 692 45.57 2.16 -36.55
N THR A 693 44.54 1.31 -36.73
CA THR A 693 43.15 1.54 -36.37
C THR A 693 42.68 0.55 -35.30
N ALA A 694 41.89 1.01 -34.36
CA ALA A 694 41.32 0.18 -33.32
C ALA A 694 39.81 0.09 -33.48
N ASP A 695 39.27 -1.10 -33.36
CA ASP A 695 37.81 -1.31 -33.21
C ASP A 695 37.47 -1.21 -31.73
N LEU A 696 36.50 -0.38 -31.43
CA LEU A 696 36.06 -0.06 -30.08
C LEU A 696 34.61 -0.53 -29.86
N ASP A 697 34.33 -1.06 -28.71
CA ASP A 697 32.96 -1.24 -28.24
C ASP A 697 32.57 -0.03 -27.39
N VAL A 698 31.67 0.78 -27.92
CA VAL A 698 31.08 1.94 -27.23
C VAL A 698 29.63 1.62 -26.92
N ARG A 699 29.35 1.16 -25.70
CA ARG A 699 27.99 0.78 -25.21
C ARG A 699 27.26 -0.22 -26.11
N GLY A 700 27.94 -1.29 -26.53
CA GLY A 700 27.38 -2.34 -27.39
C GLY A 700 27.34 -2.00 -28.89
N LYS A 701 27.88 -0.87 -29.32
CA LYS A 701 28.04 -0.50 -30.73
C LYS A 701 29.52 -0.51 -31.12
N ARG A 702 29.87 -1.16 -32.23
CA ARG A 702 31.24 -1.15 -32.74
C ARG A 702 31.54 0.16 -33.45
N MET A 703 32.63 0.78 -33.06
CA MET A 703 33.16 2.00 -33.69
C MET A 703 34.62 1.81 -34.03
N ARG A 704 35.07 2.35 -35.15
CA ARG A 704 36.47 2.30 -35.58
C ARG A 704 37.10 3.67 -35.41
N ALA A 705 38.24 3.75 -34.73
CA ALA A 705 38.99 4.98 -34.53
C ALA A 705 40.49 4.76 -34.70
N SER A 706 41.23 5.83 -35.11
CA SER A 706 42.67 5.76 -35.20
C SER A 706 43.31 5.61 -33.82
N VAL A 707 44.32 4.75 -33.70
CA VAL A 707 45.06 4.55 -32.44
C VAL A 707 45.68 5.85 -31.89
N ARG A 708 45.98 6.81 -32.79
CA ARG A 708 46.50 8.14 -32.41
C ARG A 708 45.49 9.04 -31.71
N ASP A 709 44.20 8.79 -31.93
CA ASP A 709 43.10 9.58 -31.36
C ASP A 709 42.57 8.95 -30.08
N LEU A 710 43.20 7.85 -29.61
CA LEU A 710 42.76 7.12 -28.42
C LEU A 710 43.64 7.48 -27.22
N ARG A 711 42.98 7.87 -26.12
CA ARG A 711 43.60 8.11 -24.82
C ARG A 711 43.22 7.00 -23.85
N VAL A 712 44.17 6.22 -23.38
CA VAL A 712 43.95 5.18 -22.40
C VAL A 712 43.58 5.81 -21.05
N VAL A 713 42.39 5.49 -20.53
CA VAL A 713 41.89 6.01 -19.26
C VAL A 713 42.04 4.97 -18.13
N GLY A 714 42.27 3.71 -18.46
CA GLY A 714 42.58 2.66 -17.50
C GLY A 714 42.81 1.32 -18.21
N THR A 715 43.80 0.57 -17.77
CA THR A 715 43.93 -0.84 -18.11
C THR A 715 42.85 -1.61 -17.39
N ALA A 716 42.11 -2.49 -18.08
CA ALA A 716 41.24 -3.46 -17.45
C ALA A 716 42.13 -4.45 -16.67
N ALA A 717 42.49 -4.08 -15.43
CA ALA A 717 42.74 -5.11 -14.44
C ALA A 717 41.45 -5.92 -14.39
N ALA A 718 41.58 -7.25 -14.60
CA ALA A 718 40.44 -8.16 -14.47
C ALA A 718 39.81 -7.97 -13.10
N ALA A 719 38.89 -7.01 -13.03
CA ALA A 719 37.97 -6.89 -11.95
C ALA A 719 37.09 -8.14 -12.07
N ARG A 720 37.37 -9.14 -11.24
CA ARG A 720 36.34 -10.05 -10.78
C ARG A 720 35.29 -9.15 -10.20
N VAL A 721 34.28 -8.81 -10.99
CA VAL A 721 33.04 -8.26 -10.52
C VAL A 721 32.44 -9.39 -9.69
N SER A 722 32.67 -9.36 -8.38
CA SER A 722 31.79 -10.04 -7.45
C SER A 722 30.51 -9.22 -7.49
N VAL A 723 29.65 -9.57 -8.43
CA VAL A 723 28.25 -9.21 -8.38
C VAL A 723 27.71 -9.97 -7.17
N ASN A 724 27.58 -9.28 -6.07
CA ASN A 724 26.85 -9.77 -4.92
C ASN A 724 25.37 -9.60 -5.29
N VAL A 725 24.90 -10.48 -6.18
CA VAL A 725 23.50 -10.72 -6.40
C VAL A 725 23.05 -11.46 -5.14
N GLN A 726 22.45 -10.77 -4.20
CA GLN A 726 21.54 -11.39 -3.27
C GLN A 726 20.37 -11.91 -4.11
N LEU A 727 20.53 -13.10 -4.64
CA LEU A 727 19.43 -13.94 -5.05
C LEU A 727 18.62 -14.19 -3.78
N GLN A 728 17.45 -13.55 -3.66
CA GLN A 728 16.41 -14.11 -2.84
C GLN A 728 16.28 -15.57 -3.29
N PRO A 729 16.27 -16.54 -2.37
CA PRO A 729 16.01 -17.92 -2.73
C PRO A 729 14.63 -17.94 -3.39
N ARG A 730 14.58 -18.15 -4.70
CA ARG A 730 13.36 -18.56 -5.37
C ARG A 730 12.99 -19.87 -4.68
N GLU A 731 11.79 -19.93 -4.11
CA GLU A 731 11.22 -21.17 -3.65
C GLU A 731 11.38 -22.18 -4.78
N ALA A 732 11.96 -23.35 -4.46
CA ALA A 732 12.11 -24.42 -5.40
C ALA A 732 10.71 -24.72 -5.96
N GLY A 733 10.53 -24.58 -7.28
CA GLY A 733 9.28 -24.93 -7.95
C GLY A 733 8.89 -26.37 -7.62
N PRO A 734 7.62 -26.76 -7.78
CA PRO A 734 7.17 -28.11 -7.48
C PRO A 734 7.99 -29.13 -8.28
N SER A 735 8.60 -30.09 -7.60
CA SER A 735 9.33 -31.18 -8.24
C SER A 735 8.44 -32.20 -8.96
N ASP A 736 7.12 -32.04 -8.89
CA ASP A 736 6.09 -32.96 -9.32
C ASP A 736 5.11 -32.27 -10.27
N LEU A 737 4.88 -32.86 -11.45
CA LEU A 737 3.82 -32.45 -12.37
C LEU A 737 2.72 -33.51 -12.39
N ASN A 738 1.49 -33.12 -12.06
CA ASN A 738 0.34 -33.99 -12.15
C ASN A 738 -0.42 -33.77 -13.47
N VAL A 739 -0.51 -34.81 -14.30
CA VAL A 739 -1.22 -34.82 -15.58
C VAL A 739 -2.37 -35.82 -15.62
N ILE A 740 -2.85 -36.28 -14.46
CA ILE A 740 -4.03 -37.19 -14.37
C ILE A 740 -5.25 -36.42 -14.88
N GLY A 741 -6.00 -37.05 -15.79
CA GLY A 741 -7.21 -36.46 -16.38
C GLY A 741 -6.97 -35.54 -17.60
N CYS A 742 -5.72 -35.25 -17.97
CA CYS A 742 -5.42 -34.53 -19.19
C CYS A 742 -5.57 -35.39 -20.46
N THR A 743 -5.84 -34.77 -21.60
CA THR A 743 -5.68 -35.39 -22.90
C THR A 743 -4.19 -35.61 -23.20
N VAL A 744 -3.89 -36.49 -24.17
CA VAL A 744 -2.50 -36.82 -24.54
C VAL A 744 -1.72 -35.58 -24.95
N ASP A 745 -2.30 -34.74 -25.80
CA ASP A 745 -1.65 -33.51 -26.30
C ASP A 745 -1.44 -32.48 -25.19
N GLU A 746 -2.40 -32.35 -24.29
CA GLU A 746 -2.31 -31.44 -23.13
C GLU A 746 -1.28 -31.92 -22.12
N ALA A 747 -1.17 -33.22 -21.89
CA ALA A 747 -0.16 -33.79 -21.01
C ALA A 747 1.27 -33.60 -21.54
N ILE A 748 1.48 -33.72 -22.86
CA ILE A 748 2.75 -33.51 -23.53
C ILE A 748 3.12 -32.03 -23.44
N ALA A 749 2.21 -31.09 -23.76
CA ALA A 749 2.47 -29.65 -23.70
C ALA A 749 2.79 -29.15 -22.27
N ARG A 750 2.12 -29.74 -21.27
CA ARG A 750 2.42 -29.44 -19.84
C ARG A 750 3.78 -30.03 -19.42
N ALA A 751 4.10 -31.22 -19.86
CA ALA A 751 5.38 -31.88 -19.58
C ALA A 751 6.56 -31.09 -20.20
N GLU A 752 6.42 -30.65 -21.44
CA GLU A 752 7.44 -29.84 -22.14
C GLU A 752 7.75 -28.56 -21.37
N ARG A 753 6.73 -27.76 -21.04
CA ARG A 753 6.89 -26.52 -20.27
C ARG A 753 7.49 -26.77 -18.88
N PHE A 754 7.06 -27.83 -18.22
CA PHE A 754 7.55 -28.17 -16.88
C PHE A 754 9.03 -28.60 -16.89
N LEU A 755 9.50 -29.31 -17.92
CA LEU A 755 10.91 -29.69 -18.10
C LEU A 755 11.78 -28.44 -18.33
N ASP A 756 11.28 -27.49 -19.14
CA ASP A 756 11.96 -26.21 -19.39
C ASP A 756 12.07 -25.37 -18.11
N GLU A 757 10.99 -25.24 -17.34
CA GLU A 757 10.94 -24.53 -16.07
C GLU A 757 11.84 -25.18 -15.00
N SER A 758 11.87 -26.52 -14.98
CA SER A 758 12.71 -27.29 -14.04
C SER A 758 14.19 -27.10 -14.31
N LEU A 759 14.59 -27.03 -15.58
CA LEU A 759 15.98 -26.74 -15.98
C LEU A 759 16.39 -25.31 -15.56
N LEU A 760 15.48 -24.32 -15.71
CA LEU A 760 15.72 -22.95 -15.29
C LEU A 760 15.82 -22.80 -13.75
N SER A 761 15.29 -23.78 -13.01
CA SER A 761 15.26 -23.83 -11.54
C SER A 761 16.37 -24.73 -10.96
N ASP A 762 17.28 -25.23 -11.79
CA ASP A 762 18.38 -26.16 -11.43
C ASP A 762 17.91 -27.48 -10.78
N GLN A 763 16.68 -27.89 -11.10
CA GLN A 763 16.12 -29.17 -10.65
C GLN A 763 16.50 -30.27 -11.63
N ARG A 764 17.30 -31.21 -11.19
CA ARG A 764 17.82 -32.30 -12.04
C ARG A 764 16.93 -33.55 -12.09
N ILE A 765 16.07 -33.71 -11.11
CA ILE A 765 15.17 -34.87 -11.02
C ILE A 765 13.75 -34.37 -10.79
N VAL A 766 12.85 -34.73 -11.70
CA VAL A 766 11.43 -34.34 -11.65
C VAL A 766 10.53 -35.54 -11.81
N ARG A 767 9.29 -35.45 -11.37
CA ARG A 767 8.32 -36.56 -11.42
C ARG A 767 7.08 -36.16 -12.18
N LEU A 768 6.67 -37.00 -13.11
CA LEU A 768 5.42 -36.86 -13.88
C LEU A 768 4.39 -37.87 -13.38
N ILE A 769 3.30 -37.41 -12.81
CA ILE A 769 2.24 -38.24 -12.23
C ILE A 769 1.11 -38.38 -13.25
N HIS A 770 0.98 -39.53 -13.88
CA HIS A 770 0.00 -39.82 -14.93
C HIS A 770 -1.08 -40.86 -14.52
N GLY A 771 -0.94 -41.40 -13.31
CA GLY A 771 -1.88 -42.39 -12.78
C GLY A 771 -1.80 -43.78 -13.43
N TYR A 772 -2.64 -44.69 -12.93
CA TYR A 772 -2.67 -46.10 -13.37
C TYR A 772 -3.63 -46.38 -14.55
N GLY A 773 -4.48 -45.43 -15.00
CA GLY A 773 -5.52 -45.56 -16.01
C GLY A 773 -5.29 -46.57 -17.15
N THR A 774 -5.80 -46.32 -18.35
CA THR A 774 -5.64 -47.20 -19.55
C THR A 774 -4.19 -47.29 -20.07
N GLY A 775 -3.26 -46.59 -19.47
CA GLY A 775 -1.85 -46.51 -19.86
C GLY A 775 -1.57 -45.68 -21.11
N GLN A 776 -2.55 -44.94 -21.65
CA GLN A 776 -2.36 -44.08 -22.82
C GLN A 776 -1.41 -42.93 -22.52
N LEU A 777 -1.65 -42.17 -21.40
CA LEU A 777 -0.78 -41.08 -20.99
C LEU A 777 0.64 -41.56 -20.71
N LYS A 778 0.79 -42.72 -20.04
CA LYS A 778 2.11 -43.31 -19.78
C LYS A 778 2.88 -43.59 -21.06
N ARG A 779 2.23 -44.20 -22.08
CA ARG A 779 2.87 -44.51 -23.37
C ARG A 779 3.21 -43.26 -24.17
N ALA A 780 2.34 -42.26 -24.15
CA ALA A 780 2.56 -40.98 -24.84
C ALA A 780 3.70 -40.20 -24.21
N LEU A 781 3.72 -40.06 -22.88
CA LEU A 781 4.79 -39.41 -22.15
C LEU A 781 6.13 -40.15 -22.32
N ALA A 782 6.16 -41.48 -22.30
CA ALA A 782 7.37 -42.27 -22.55
C ALA A 782 7.93 -42.01 -23.96
N GLY A 783 7.07 -41.97 -24.99
CA GLY A 783 7.47 -41.63 -26.35
C GLY A 783 8.01 -40.21 -26.49
N PHE A 784 7.38 -39.26 -25.83
CA PHE A 784 7.83 -37.86 -25.77
C PHE A 784 9.19 -37.72 -25.06
N LEU A 785 9.35 -38.29 -23.87
CA LEU A 785 10.57 -38.21 -23.07
C LEU A 785 11.76 -38.91 -23.76
N GLN A 786 11.50 -39.98 -24.55
CA GLN A 786 12.56 -40.67 -25.28
C GLN A 786 13.22 -39.82 -26.39
N GLN A 787 12.46 -38.86 -26.93
CA GLN A 787 12.91 -37.96 -28.01
C GLN A 787 13.30 -36.58 -27.52
N HIS A 788 13.04 -36.27 -26.24
CA HIS A 788 13.24 -34.92 -25.71
C HIS A 788 14.74 -34.60 -25.45
N PRO A 789 15.26 -33.47 -25.97
CA PRO A 789 16.68 -33.14 -25.91
C PRO A 789 17.21 -32.93 -24.50
N LEU A 790 16.35 -32.48 -23.56
CA LEU A 790 16.75 -32.19 -22.17
C LEU A 790 16.73 -33.40 -21.25
N VAL A 791 16.20 -34.56 -21.67
CA VAL A 791 16.09 -35.76 -20.85
C VAL A 791 17.33 -36.62 -20.97
N ALA A 792 17.99 -36.93 -19.84
CA ALA A 792 19.12 -37.87 -19.78
C ALA A 792 18.62 -39.32 -19.69
N ARG A 793 17.67 -39.57 -18.77
CA ARG A 793 17.01 -40.87 -18.60
C ARG A 793 15.66 -40.69 -17.89
N PHE A 794 14.79 -41.66 -18.06
CA PHE A 794 13.56 -41.73 -17.29
C PHE A 794 13.24 -43.20 -16.92
N ALA A 795 12.56 -43.38 -15.77
CA ALA A 795 12.19 -44.68 -15.25
C ALA A 795 10.88 -44.60 -14.47
N MET A 796 10.22 -45.74 -14.25
CA MET A 796 9.08 -45.78 -13.34
C MET A 796 9.54 -45.56 -11.91
N ALA A 797 8.72 -44.82 -11.15
CA ALA A 797 8.99 -44.60 -9.73
C ALA A 797 8.97 -45.93 -8.93
N PRO A 798 9.75 -46.01 -7.83
CA PRO A 798 9.62 -47.13 -6.88
C PRO A 798 8.19 -47.25 -6.33
N PRO A 799 7.77 -48.49 -5.90
CA PRO A 799 6.45 -48.71 -5.35
C PRO A 799 6.04 -47.74 -4.22
N GLU A 800 7.01 -47.33 -3.40
CA GLU A 800 6.84 -46.41 -2.27
C GLU A 800 6.62 -44.94 -2.73
N GLN A 801 6.92 -44.60 -4.00
CA GLN A 801 6.80 -43.27 -4.59
C GLN A 801 5.77 -43.17 -5.70
N GLY A 802 4.77 -44.09 -5.72
CA GLY A 802 3.69 -44.09 -6.69
C GLY A 802 3.81 -45.08 -7.81
N GLY A 803 4.87 -45.92 -7.85
CA GLY A 803 5.02 -47.08 -8.71
C GLY A 803 4.76 -46.80 -10.20
N GLY A 804 3.96 -47.67 -10.83
CA GLY A 804 3.62 -47.59 -12.26
C GLY A 804 2.76 -46.39 -12.69
N GLY A 805 2.28 -45.58 -11.75
CA GLY A 805 1.48 -44.35 -11.99
C GLY A 805 2.33 -43.07 -12.08
N VAL A 806 3.65 -43.17 -11.82
CA VAL A 806 4.58 -42.03 -11.80
C VAL A 806 5.82 -42.39 -12.63
N THR A 807 6.26 -41.45 -13.47
CA THR A 807 7.53 -41.51 -14.20
C THR A 807 8.52 -40.50 -13.63
N VAL A 808 9.68 -40.95 -13.19
CA VAL A 808 10.80 -40.10 -12.75
C VAL A 808 11.67 -39.78 -13.96
N VAL A 809 11.97 -38.52 -14.14
CA VAL A 809 12.76 -38.00 -15.27
C VAL A 809 14.01 -37.31 -14.72
N GLU A 810 15.16 -37.65 -15.26
CA GLU A 810 16.46 -37.04 -14.96
C GLU A 810 16.88 -36.19 -16.15
N LEU A 811 17.14 -34.92 -15.90
CA LEU A 811 17.53 -33.93 -16.91
C LEU A 811 19.05 -33.94 -17.15
N LYS A 812 19.43 -33.62 -18.38
CA LYS A 812 20.84 -33.46 -18.77
C LYS A 812 21.45 -32.23 -18.09
N GLU A 813 22.78 -32.26 -17.90
CA GLU A 813 23.53 -31.09 -17.37
C GLU A 813 23.55 -29.91 -18.33
#